data_7aa64a43e966b973502cad915c896eec
#
_entry.id   7aa64a43e966b973502cad915c896eec
#
_cell.length_a   1.000
_cell.length_b   1.000
_cell.length_c   1.000
_cell.angle_alpha   90.00
_cell.angle_beta   90.00
_cell.angle_gamma   90.00
#
_symmetry.space_group_name_H-M   'P 1'
#
loop_
_entity.id
_entity.type
_entity.pdbx_description
1 polymer ?
#
loop_
_entity_poly.entity_id
_entity_poly.type
_entity_poly.pdbx_seq_one_letter_code
_entity_poly.pdbx_strand_id
1 'polypeptide(L)'
;MLRSSLLAAAFSTCLLAACGGSDAEPAAPAATPQFKLTISTTEDFPGTYGTVGAYEKLTGTLAGEVDPKDAHNAIIQDLALAPVNSRGLVEYSADFVLIKPKDMSKSNGVLRYDAPNRGNILTLVNPTANPSDAEYLERGYSLLYSAWQGDVPKSSAARLTLAVPVAKNPDGSSITGPYRAELILSAPTPVISLPSGVFNGSMIPYAPASLDNTLPGYSLTRRIKETDPRIAIAASDWKFADCNASTNPFPGTADGSKVCLKGGFDPNFLYELVYVAKDPKVMGVGLAALRDSIGFFRKASADASGTANPLAGKIRYAIGQGTSQSGNAMKTFLHLGFNEALDGSKVFEGIYAHVAARQTNINTRFAVPGGGGAIRTDHTAFGQTAPRGLAADYRDDVAGRTGGVMKRCTASNTCPKFFLGLSGTEFWQLQGSPVLTDANGFADLVQPDNVRIYYYSSTQHGGNGGTASIAYVPTAGVYPLGTVTQHVDTFRALFVALEDWVVRDTAPPTSQVPKVADGTLVRPSQVVFPTMKGTTWPVAGIATAIPDFQYLARYNGWSVLDFGPQYIPQDESGIPTLLPPSYTNHDYGILVPQVDPSTGLSTSGIRSVAVRAPLGTSIEFNPVANPLFGENVSLTGSYIPFHKTEAARLAAGDTRPSLESLYGTQAGYVAAVTTAANQLVAERVLLQRDADRIIAAAVATPVLP
;
A
#
# COMPACT_ATOMS: atom_id res chain seq x y z
N MET A 1 73.87 -3.65 -4.61
CA MET A 1 74.60 -2.42 -4.93
C MET A 1 73.74 -1.29 -4.45
N LEU A 2 74.00 -0.80 -3.22
CA LEU A 2 74.69 0.45 -2.87
C LEU A 2 74.15 1.65 -3.70
N ARG A 3 73.65 2.73 -3.12
CA ARG A 3 74.15 3.58 -2.03
C ARG A 3 73.09 4.54 -1.50
N SER A 4 73.11 4.77 -0.24
CA SER A 4 72.70 5.86 0.62
C SER A 4 73.11 7.27 0.09
N SER A 5 72.33 8.32 0.47
CA SER A 5 72.90 9.60 0.90
C SER A 5 71.89 10.39 1.75
N LEU A 6 72.31 10.71 2.95
CA LEU A 6 71.84 11.75 3.86
C LEU A 6 72.19 13.13 3.38
N LEU A 7 71.45 14.18 3.77
CA LEU A 7 71.81 15.52 4.19
C LEU A 7 70.54 16.33 4.39
N ALA A 8 70.21 17.02 5.37
CA ALA A 8 70.80 17.83 6.42
C ALA A 8 69.76 18.93 6.72
N ALA A 9 69.59 19.18 7.98
CA ALA A 9 68.65 20.15 8.54
C ALA A 9 69.09 21.61 8.25
N ALA A 10 68.09 22.48 8.09
CA ALA A 10 68.22 23.91 8.31
C ALA A 10 67.06 24.42 9.15
N PHE A 11 67.41 24.86 10.34
CA PHE A 11 66.59 25.66 11.25
C PHE A 11 66.36 27.04 10.62
N SER A 12 65.12 27.49 10.52
CA SER A 12 64.80 28.90 10.39
C SER A 12 63.67 29.24 11.36
N THR A 13 64.07 29.97 12.38
CA THR A 13 63.19 30.70 13.27
C THR A 13 62.42 31.76 12.55
N CYS A 14 61.11 31.73 12.57
CA CYS A 14 60.24 32.86 12.22
C CYS A 14 59.23 33.15 13.31
N LEU A 15 59.16 34.42 13.62
CA LEU A 15 58.46 35.10 14.68
C LEU A 15 56.97 34.72 14.81
N LEU A 16 56.50 34.68 16.06
CA LEU A 16 55.11 34.71 16.48
C LEU A 16 54.44 36.01 15.98
N ALA A 17 53.43 35.83 15.14
CA ALA A 17 52.34 36.81 14.96
C ALA A 17 51.11 36.21 15.64
N ALA A 18 50.71 36.77 16.77
CA ALA A 18 49.46 36.48 17.43
C ALA A 18 48.31 36.97 16.55
N CYS A 19 47.61 36.04 15.87
CA CYS A 19 46.27 36.28 15.34
C CYS A 19 45.26 35.77 16.37
N GLY A 20 44.42 36.67 16.85
CA GLY A 20 43.35 36.34 17.78
C GLY A 20 42.47 35.22 17.26
N GLY A 21 42.46 34.10 17.96
CA GLY A 21 41.45 33.06 17.78
C GLY A 21 40.14 33.61 18.30
N SER A 22 39.16 33.73 17.41
CA SER A 22 37.77 33.75 17.84
C SER A 22 37.50 32.39 18.47
N ASP A 23 37.33 32.36 19.78
CA ASP A 23 36.78 31.22 20.49
C ASP A 23 35.39 30.95 19.88
N ALA A 24 35.31 30.00 18.97
CA ALA A 24 34.03 29.44 18.58
C ALA A 24 33.47 28.78 19.85
N GLU A 25 32.43 29.38 20.40
CA GLU A 25 31.66 28.81 21.49
C GLU A 25 31.35 27.36 21.13
N PRO A 26 31.60 26.38 22.01
CA PRO A 26 31.32 24.98 21.70
C PRO A 26 29.81 24.87 21.33
N ALA A 27 29.55 24.32 20.17
CA ALA A 27 28.17 24.14 19.72
C ALA A 27 27.37 23.48 20.84
N ALA A 28 26.27 24.11 21.24
CA ALA A 28 25.36 23.54 22.24
C ALA A 28 25.03 22.09 21.86
N PRO A 29 25.06 21.16 22.83
CA PRO A 29 24.71 19.76 22.53
C PRO A 29 23.36 19.67 21.84
N ALA A 30 23.29 18.83 20.81
CA ALA A 30 22.05 18.64 20.04
C ALA A 30 20.89 18.27 20.98
N ALA A 31 19.76 18.94 20.81
CA ALA A 31 18.58 18.72 21.67
C ALA A 31 18.03 17.30 21.39
N THR A 32 17.92 16.49 22.43
CA THR A 32 17.32 15.15 22.29
C THR A 32 15.82 15.27 22.03
N PRO A 33 15.28 14.65 20.95
CA PRO A 33 13.85 14.61 20.69
C PRO A 33 13.05 14.07 21.87
N GLN A 34 11.91 14.68 22.16
CA GLN A 34 11.03 14.31 23.25
C GLN A 34 9.68 13.81 22.75
N PHE A 35 9.04 12.99 23.56
CA PHE A 35 7.69 12.50 23.33
C PHE A 35 6.76 12.94 24.45
N LYS A 36 5.50 13.18 24.10
CA LYS A 36 4.40 13.42 25.02
C LYS A 36 3.26 12.47 24.69
N LEU A 37 2.96 11.58 25.61
CA LEU A 37 1.85 10.64 25.52
C LEU A 37 0.60 11.24 26.18
N THR A 38 -0.49 11.35 25.43
CA THR A 38 -1.80 11.74 25.97
C THR A 38 -2.77 10.59 25.76
N ILE A 39 -3.23 9.97 26.83
CA ILE A 39 -4.27 8.93 26.79
C ILE A 39 -5.60 9.64 26.99
N SER A 40 -6.47 9.60 25.98
CA SER A 40 -7.78 10.25 25.99
C SER A 40 -8.87 9.35 26.56
N THR A 41 -8.82 8.05 26.24
CA THR A 41 -9.75 7.04 26.78
C THR A 41 -9.02 5.76 27.14
N THR A 42 -9.54 5.06 28.15
CA THR A 42 -9.20 3.67 28.47
C THR A 42 -10.51 2.91 28.65
N GLU A 43 -10.71 1.90 27.82
CA GLU A 43 -11.94 1.10 27.76
C GLU A 43 -11.62 -0.38 27.88
N ASP A 44 -12.54 -1.15 28.47
CA ASP A 44 -12.45 -2.59 28.43
C ASP A 44 -12.62 -3.10 27.00
N PHE A 45 -11.69 -3.94 26.55
CA PHE A 45 -11.84 -4.62 25.26
C PHE A 45 -12.71 -5.86 25.47
N PRO A 46 -13.76 -6.06 24.63
CA PRO A 46 -14.76 -7.13 24.87
C PRO A 46 -14.15 -8.53 24.89
N GLY A 47 -14.53 -9.34 25.85
CA GLY A 47 -14.18 -10.76 25.96
C GLY A 47 -12.98 -11.05 26.86
N THR A 48 -12.72 -12.35 27.01
CA THR A 48 -11.54 -12.93 27.68
C THR A 48 -10.92 -13.98 26.78
N TYR A 49 -9.59 -14.03 26.74
CA TYR A 49 -8.86 -14.74 25.69
C TYR A 49 -7.86 -15.74 26.30
N GLY A 50 -8.23 -17.02 26.27
CA GLY A 50 -7.40 -18.12 26.75
C GLY A 50 -6.80 -17.86 28.14
N THR A 51 -5.52 -18.14 28.30
CA THR A 51 -4.76 -17.91 29.55
C THR A 51 -4.30 -16.46 29.71
N VAL A 52 -4.41 -15.63 28.69
CA VAL A 52 -4.05 -14.20 28.72
C VAL A 52 -5.10 -13.40 29.49
N GLY A 53 -6.36 -13.71 29.30
CA GLY A 53 -7.47 -13.07 30.02
C GLY A 53 -8.02 -11.84 29.32
N ALA A 54 -8.37 -10.82 30.08
CA ALA A 54 -9.00 -9.59 29.60
C ALA A 54 -7.98 -8.63 28.98
N TYR A 55 -8.48 -7.86 28.02
CA TYR A 55 -7.74 -6.78 27.35
C TYR A 55 -8.36 -5.41 27.65
N GLU A 56 -7.58 -4.36 27.44
CA GLU A 56 -8.03 -2.98 27.43
C GLU A 56 -7.60 -2.27 26.13
N LYS A 57 -8.38 -1.27 25.75
CA LYS A 57 -8.15 -0.43 24.60
C LYS A 57 -7.90 1.01 25.06
N LEU A 58 -6.76 1.56 24.70
CA LEU A 58 -6.38 2.95 24.94
C LEU A 58 -6.44 3.71 23.63
N THR A 59 -6.95 4.94 23.67
CA THR A 59 -6.89 5.88 22.54
C THR A 59 -6.28 7.19 23.00
N GLY A 60 -5.62 7.89 22.08
CA GLY A 60 -5.00 9.16 22.43
C GLY A 60 -4.11 9.71 21.32
N THR A 61 -3.15 10.55 21.72
CA THR A 61 -2.17 11.16 20.83
C THR A 61 -0.75 10.93 21.35
N LEU A 62 0.18 10.77 20.42
CA LEU A 62 1.61 10.78 20.67
C LEU A 62 2.21 11.97 19.91
N ALA A 63 2.57 13.02 20.64
CA ALA A 63 3.32 14.16 20.09
C ALA A 63 4.83 13.86 20.19
N GLY A 64 5.55 14.11 19.11
CA GLY A 64 6.98 13.86 19.04
C GLY A 64 7.72 14.97 18.31
N GLU A 65 9.04 14.88 18.36
CA GLU A 65 9.96 15.83 17.76
C GLU A 65 10.95 15.13 16.84
N VAL A 66 11.34 15.79 15.75
CA VAL A 66 12.33 15.31 14.78
C VAL A 66 13.46 16.33 14.72
N ASP A 67 14.70 15.89 14.91
CA ASP A 67 15.86 16.76 14.71
C ASP A 67 16.16 16.86 13.19
N PRO A 68 16.06 18.06 12.58
CA PRO A 68 16.35 18.24 11.17
C PRO A 68 17.83 18.11 10.82
N LYS A 69 18.72 18.06 11.82
CA LYS A 69 20.17 17.92 11.65
C LYS A 69 20.65 16.48 11.83
N ASP A 70 19.83 15.58 12.36
CA ASP A 70 20.18 14.17 12.52
C ASP A 70 20.25 13.48 11.15
N ALA A 71 21.31 12.73 10.92
CA ALA A 71 21.58 12.02 9.67
C ALA A 71 20.48 11.03 9.29
N HIS A 72 19.81 10.39 10.26
CA HIS A 72 18.69 9.49 10.02
C HIS A 72 17.46 10.19 9.42
N ASN A 73 17.36 11.52 9.59
CA ASN A 73 16.26 12.34 9.11
C ASN A 73 16.62 13.12 7.83
N ALA A 74 17.88 13.11 7.41
CA ALA A 74 18.39 13.90 6.28
C ALA A 74 17.69 13.58 4.94
N ILE A 75 17.11 12.39 4.81
CA ILE A 75 16.37 11.97 3.61
C ILE A 75 15.00 12.64 3.50
N ILE A 76 14.44 13.18 4.59
CA ILE A 76 13.08 13.76 4.59
C ILE A 76 13.07 15.04 3.77
N GLN A 77 12.32 15.02 2.67
CA GLN A 77 12.18 16.18 1.78
C GLN A 77 11.60 17.39 2.52
N ASP A 78 12.24 18.55 2.37
CA ASP A 78 11.87 19.83 2.97
C ASP A 78 11.90 19.89 4.52
N LEU A 79 12.49 18.90 5.21
CA LEU A 79 12.55 18.92 6.67
C LEU A 79 13.28 20.15 7.21
N ALA A 80 14.39 20.56 6.55
CA ALA A 80 15.15 21.76 6.92
C ALA A 80 14.37 23.08 6.72
N LEU A 81 13.26 23.04 5.99
CA LEU A 81 12.36 24.16 5.75
C LEU A 81 11.12 24.12 6.66
N ALA A 82 11.00 23.10 7.50
CA ALA A 82 9.92 23.01 8.48
C ALA A 82 10.12 24.00 9.63
N PRO A 83 9.06 24.58 10.20
CA PRO A 83 9.15 25.33 11.44
C PRO A 83 9.72 24.48 12.56
N VAL A 84 10.60 25.07 13.35
CA VAL A 84 11.18 24.43 14.53
C VAL A 84 10.70 25.10 15.81
N ASN A 85 10.62 24.35 16.89
CA ASN A 85 10.31 24.89 18.22
C ASN A 85 11.55 25.59 18.85
N SER A 86 11.44 26.08 20.09
CA SER A 86 12.52 26.76 20.81
C SER A 86 13.78 25.90 21.04
N ARG A 87 13.68 24.59 20.84
CA ARG A 87 14.77 23.62 20.94
C ARG A 87 15.44 23.33 19.58
N GLY A 88 14.93 23.93 18.48
CA GLY A 88 15.40 23.70 17.12
C GLY A 88 14.89 22.40 16.49
N LEU A 89 13.83 21.79 17.04
CA LEU A 89 13.26 20.51 16.63
C LEU A 89 11.90 20.71 15.92
N VAL A 90 11.61 19.87 14.94
CA VAL A 90 10.35 19.87 14.17
C VAL A 90 9.33 19.02 14.90
N GLU A 91 8.13 19.56 15.14
CA GLU A 91 7.08 18.88 15.90
C GLU A 91 6.07 18.16 15.01
N TYR A 92 5.51 17.05 15.52
CA TYR A 92 4.37 16.34 14.95
C TYR A 92 3.45 15.81 16.04
N SER A 93 2.22 15.42 15.67
CA SER A 93 1.28 14.76 16.59
C SER A 93 0.47 13.70 15.83
N ALA A 94 0.50 12.46 16.33
CA ALA A 94 -0.16 11.29 15.75
C ALA A 94 -1.24 10.75 16.68
N ASP A 95 -2.45 10.52 16.15
CA ASP A 95 -3.46 9.72 16.84
C ASP A 95 -3.00 8.27 16.95
N PHE A 96 -3.36 7.59 18.05
CA PHE A 96 -3.11 6.15 18.22
C PHE A 96 -4.27 5.40 18.85
N VAL A 97 -4.31 4.10 18.61
CA VAL A 97 -5.10 3.09 19.32
C VAL A 97 -4.14 1.99 19.77
N LEU A 98 -4.18 1.64 21.04
CA LEU A 98 -3.41 0.55 21.64
C LEU A 98 -4.37 -0.44 22.32
N ILE A 99 -4.33 -1.73 21.92
CA ILE A 99 -5.05 -2.82 22.55
C ILE A 99 -4.00 -3.72 23.20
N LYS A 100 -4.10 -3.95 24.51
CA LYS A 100 -3.10 -4.72 25.26
C LYS A 100 -3.74 -5.58 26.35
N PRO A 101 -3.08 -6.66 26.80
CA PRO A 101 -3.51 -7.38 28.00
C PRO A 101 -3.64 -6.43 29.18
N LYS A 102 -4.69 -6.56 30.00
CA LYS A 102 -4.79 -5.84 31.28
C LYS A 102 -3.66 -6.29 32.20
N ASP A 103 -3.40 -7.59 32.26
CA ASP A 103 -2.24 -8.15 32.94
C ASP A 103 -1.07 -8.30 31.96
N MET A 104 -0.18 -7.34 31.93
CA MET A 104 1.01 -7.34 31.07
C MET A 104 2.03 -8.44 31.40
N SER A 105 1.88 -9.17 32.51
CA SER A 105 2.67 -10.38 32.76
C SER A 105 2.31 -11.54 31.85
N LYS A 106 1.14 -11.47 31.21
CA LYS A 106 0.60 -12.45 30.25
C LYS A 106 0.90 -12.08 28.79
N SER A 107 1.51 -10.90 28.53
CA SER A 107 1.94 -10.51 27.19
C SER A 107 3.05 -11.46 26.69
N ASN A 108 2.99 -11.81 25.40
CA ASN A 108 4.06 -12.57 24.74
C ASN A 108 5.32 -11.74 24.42
N GLY A 109 5.28 -10.45 24.72
CA GLY A 109 6.38 -9.52 24.46
C GLY A 109 6.49 -9.05 23.00
N VAL A 110 5.47 -9.28 22.18
CA VAL A 110 5.41 -8.83 20.80
C VAL A 110 4.46 -7.65 20.65
N LEU A 111 4.97 -6.54 20.11
CA LEU A 111 4.18 -5.42 19.65
C LEU A 111 3.85 -5.63 18.17
N ARG A 112 2.59 -5.89 17.86
CA ARG A 112 2.09 -5.89 16.49
C ARG A 112 1.65 -4.47 16.13
N TYR A 113 2.36 -3.85 15.21
CA TYR A 113 1.97 -2.58 14.64
C TYR A 113 1.23 -2.79 13.32
N ASP A 114 0.10 -2.14 13.13
CA ASP A 114 -0.64 -2.16 11.88
C ASP A 114 -0.84 -0.72 11.37
N ALA A 115 -0.22 -0.41 10.25
CA ALA A 115 -0.26 0.92 9.65
C ALA A 115 -1.68 1.23 9.13
N PRO A 116 -2.35 2.28 9.64
CA PRO A 116 -3.68 2.66 9.16
C PRO A 116 -3.67 3.03 7.67
N ASN A 117 -4.63 2.52 6.92
CA ASN A 117 -4.78 2.81 5.50
C ASN A 117 -5.65 4.05 5.33
N ARG A 118 -5.05 5.17 4.91
CA ARG A 118 -5.74 6.48 4.81
C ARG A 118 -6.46 6.85 6.11
N GLY A 119 -5.81 6.56 7.23
CA GLY A 119 -6.35 6.80 8.57
C GLY A 119 -7.34 5.74 9.08
N ASN A 120 -7.72 4.76 8.27
CA ASN A 120 -8.63 3.69 8.67
C ASN A 120 -7.86 2.44 9.11
N ILE A 121 -8.29 1.81 10.18
CA ILE A 121 -7.79 0.52 10.64
C ILE A 121 -8.52 -0.56 9.84
N LEU A 122 -7.87 -1.13 8.81
CA LEU A 122 -8.49 -2.14 7.93
C LEU A 122 -8.53 -3.53 8.57
N THR A 123 -7.55 -3.85 9.40
CA THR A 123 -7.41 -5.16 10.06
C THR A 123 -7.56 -5.02 11.57
N LEU A 124 -8.57 -4.25 12.00
CA LEU A 124 -8.93 -4.17 13.40
C LEU A 124 -9.28 -5.55 13.90
N VAL A 125 -8.52 -6.03 14.89
CA VAL A 125 -8.79 -7.30 15.55
C VAL A 125 -10.15 -7.20 16.25
N ASN A 126 -11.10 -8.01 15.79
CA ASN A 126 -12.49 -7.99 16.28
C ASN A 126 -13.07 -9.41 16.36
N PRO A 127 -12.82 -10.14 17.46
CA PRO A 127 -13.31 -11.52 17.61
C PRO A 127 -14.83 -11.67 17.62
N THR A 128 -15.57 -10.58 17.88
CA THR A 128 -17.04 -10.59 17.78
C THR A 128 -17.50 -10.70 16.33
N ALA A 129 -16.85 -9.99 15.42
CA ALA A 129 -17.15 -10.02 13.98
C ALA A 129 -16.46 -11.19 13.27
N ASN A 130 -15.25 -11.54 13.69
CA ASN A 130 -14.46 -12.64 13.16
C ASN A 130 -13.84 -13.44 14.30
N PRO A 131 -14.47 -14.56 14.72
CA PRO A 131 -14.00 -15.35 15.86
C PRO A 131 -12.54 -15.83 15.75
N SER A 132 -12.02 -16.01 14.54
CA SER A 132 -10.64 -16.41 14.34
C SER A 132 -9.61 -15.32 14.72
N ASP A 133 -10.03 -14.06 14.87
CA ASP A 133 -9.16 -12.98 15.35
C ASP A 133 -8.78 -13.14 16.82
N ALA A 134 -9.50 -13.99 17.58
CA ALA A 134 -9.13 -14.37 18.94
C ALA A 134 -7.71 -14.95 19.01
N GLU A 135 -7.20 -15.55 17.93
CA GLU A 135 -5.83 -16.08 17.84
C GLU A 135 -4.78 -15.06 18.30
N TYR A 136 -4.90 -13.81 17.88
CA TYR A 136 -3.93 -12.77 18.27
C TYR A 136 -3.99 -12.45 19.77
N LEU A 137 -5.18 -12.42 20.34
CA LEU A 137 -5.39 -12.08 21.74
C LEU A 137 -5.05 -13.25 22.67
N GLU A 138 -5.38 -14.48 22.27
CA GLU A 138 -5.00 -15.70 22.99
C GLU A 138 -3.48 -15.91 23.01
N ARG A 139 -2.75 -15.39 22.01
CA ARG A 139 -1.28 -15.38 21.97
C ARG A 139 -0.64 -14.28 22.82
N GLY A 140 -1.39 -13.30 23.29
CA GLY A 140 -0.88 -12.26 24.19
C GLY A 140 -0.22 -11.07 23.51
N TYR A 141 -0.54 -10.76 22.25
CA TYR A 141 -0.02 -9.59 21.56
C TYR A 141 -0.49 -8.27 22.19
N SER A 142 0.37 -7.25 22.15
CA SER A 142 -0.04 -5.85 22.20
C SER A 142 -0.21 -5.34 20.77
N LEU A 143 -1.34 -4.70 20.46
CA LEU A 143 -1.70 -4.24 19.11
C LEU A 143 -1.68 -2.71 19.07
N LEU A 144 -0.85 -2.13 18.24
CA LEU A 144 -0.69 -0.69 18.08
C LEU A 144 -1.10 -0.26 16.65
N TYR A 145 -1.93 0.75 16.59
CA TYR A 145 -2.28 1.47 15.38
C TYR A 145 -1.95 2.94 15.62
N SER A 146 -1.03 3.54 14.87
CA SER A 146 -0.73 4.98 14.97
C SER A 146 -0.71 5.62 13.60
N ALA A 147 -1.16 6.88 13.55
CA ALA A 147 -1.21 7.62 12.30
C ALA A 147 0.20 7.91 11.77
N TRP A 148 0.38 7.78 10.46
CA TRP A 148 1.64 8.04 9.76
C TRP A 148 1.48 8.97 8.54
N GLN A 149 0.23 9.31 8.16
CA GLN A 149 -0.09 9.99 6.92
C GLN A 149 -0.68 11.38 7.19
N GLY A 150 -0.01 12.42 6.68
CA GLY A 150 -0.32 13.82 7.01
C GLY A 150 -1.38 14.49 6.14
N ASP A 151 -1.90 13.82 5.09
CA ASP A 151 -2.96 14.34 4.22
C ASP A 151 -4.35 13.78 4.54
N VAL A 152 -4.50 13.05 5.65
CA VAL A 152 -5.78 12.48 6.10
C VAL A 152 -6.59 13.52 6.88
N PRO A 153 -7.83 13.87 6.47
CA PRO A 153 -8.69 14.73 7.25
C PRO A 153 -9.34 13.97 8.42
N LYS A 154 -9.57 14.67 9.55
CA LYS A 154 -10.30 14.15 10.71
C LYS A 154 -11.80 14.13 10.42
N SER A 155 -12.28 13.18 9.65
CA SER A 155 -13.70 13.10 9.26
C SER A 155 -14.57 12.31 10.24
N SER A 156 -13.96 11.56 11.16
CA SER A 156 -14.65 10.82 12.23
C SER A 156 -13.70 10.55 13.39
N ALA A 157 -14.22 10.20 14.56
CA ALA A 157 -13.42 9.83 15.73
C ALA A 157 -12.56 8.57 15.49
N ALA A 158 -13.06 7.64 14.68
CA ALA A 158 -12.36 6.39 14.38
C ALA A 158 -11.18 6.59 13.40
N ARG A 159 -11.11 7.72 12.69
CA ARG A 159 -10.08 7.98 11.71
C ARG A 159 -8.84 8.55 12.37
N LEU A 160 -7.72 7.85 12.24
CA LEU A 160 -6.43 8.26 12.82
C LEU A 160 -5.73 9.25 11.88
N THR A 161 -5.32 10.39 12.42
CA THR A 161 -4.71 11.50 11.69
C THR A 161 -3.35 11.87 12.27
N LEU A 162 -2.45 12.33 11.37
CA LEU A 162 -1.14 12.86 11.73
C LEU A 162 -1.08 14.34 11.36
N ALA A 163 -0.76 15.18 12.33
CA ALA A 163 -0.38 16.56 12.07
C ALA A 163 1.12 16.61 11.74
N VAL A 164 1.46 17.11 10.54
CA VAL A 164 2.82 17.35 10.06
C VAL A 164 3.04 18.83 9.79
N PRO A 165 4.26 19.36 9.88
CA PRO A 165 4.55 20.75 9.60
C PRO A 165 4.36 21.07 8.12
N VAL A 166 4.13 22.37 7.86
CA VAL A 166 4.17 22.97 6.52
C VAL A 166 5.52 23.65 6.34
N ALA A 167 6.23 23.28 5.28
CA ALA A 167 7.51 23.89 4.94
C ALA A 167 7.31 25.36 4.50
N LYS A 168 8.26 26.23 4.85
CA LYS A 168 8.27 27.66 4.55
C LYS A 168 9.60 28.08 3.95
N ASN A 169 9.56 29.17 3.18
CA ASN A 169 10.80 29.83 2.78
C ASN A 169 11.52 30.40 4.02
N PRO A 170 12.84 30.68 3.94
CA PRO A 170 13.59 31.22 5.06
C PRO A 170 13.06 32.56 5.62
N ASP A 171 12.34 33.33 4.82
CA ASP A 171 11.66 34.56 5.21
C ASP A 171 10.28 34.33 5.85
N GLY A 172 9.86 33.09 6.02
CA GLY A 172 8.54 32.70 6.56
C GLY A 172 7.41 32.70 5.53
N SER A 173 7.66 33.11 4.29
CA SER A 173 6.65 33.10 3.24
C SER A 173 6.28 31.68 2.79
N SER A 174 5.12 31.54 2.14
CA SER A 174 4.65 30.26 1.61
C SER A 174 5.54 29.79 0.48
N ILE A 175 5.94 28.52 0.52
CA ILE A 175 6.53 27.84 -0.64
C ILE A 175 5.42 27.53 -1.63
N THR A 176 5.66 27.83 -2.91
CA THR A 176 4.78 27.50 -4.03
C THR A 176 5.48 26.59 -5.02
N GLY A 177 4.72 25.84 -5.79
CA GLY A 177 5.27 24.97 -6.84
C GLY A 177 4.20 24.24 -7.64
N PRO A 178 4.59 23.60 -8.75
CA PRO A 178 3.65 22.90 -9.60
C PRO A 178 3.04 21.71 -8.90
N TYR A 179 1.74 21.51 -9.10
CA TYR A 179 0.99 20.36 -8.63
C TYR A 179 0.09 19.82 -9.73
N ARG A 180 -0.09 18.51 -9.79
CA ARG A 180 -0.93 17.81 -10.77
C ARG A 180 -1.98 16.98 -10.08
N ALA A 181 -3.22 17.11 -10.50
CA ALA A 181 -4.31 16.24 -10.10
C ALA A 181 -4.93 15.57 -11.33
N GLU A 182 -5.18 14.27 -11.24
CA GLU A 182 -5.97 13.54 -12.22
C GLU A 182 -7.41 13.46 -11.75
N LEU A 183 -8.33 13.73 -12.67
CA LEU A 183 -9.76 13.80 -12.38
C LEU A 183 -10.46 12.74 -13.22
N ILE A 184 -10.87 11.64 -12.56
CA ILE A 184 -11.61 10.54 -13.17
C ILE A 184 -12.93 10.39 -12.45
N LEU A 185 -14.00 10.26 -13.22
CA LEU A 185 -15.37 10.28 -12.74
C LEU A 185 -16.09 9.00 -13.09
N SER A 186 -17.05 8.63 -12.25
CA SER A 186 -17.99 7.54 -12.50
C SER A 186 -19.33 8.03 -13.10
N ALA A 187 -19.60 9.34 -13.05
CA ALA A 187 -20.82 9.97 -13.55
C ALA A 187 -20.58 11.42 -13.97
N PRO A 188 -21.38 12.00 -14.88
CA PRO A 188 -21.31 13.41 -15.24
C PRO A 188 -21.54 14.32 -14.01
N THR A 189 -20.74 15.39 -13.89
CA THR A 189 -20.90 16.38 -12.82
C THR A 189 -20.40 17.76 -13.28
N PRO A 190 -21.02 18.88 -12.86
CA PRO A 190 -20.53 20.21 -13.16
C PRO A 190 -19.27 20.58 -12.36
N VAL A 191 -19.01 19.90 -11.22
CA VAL A 191 -17.95 20.26 -10.28
C VAL A 191 -17.26 19.01 -9.74
N ILE A 192 -15.94 19.12 -9.50
CA ILE A 192 -15.13 18.09 -8.86
C ILE A 192 -14.42 18.67 -7.66
N SER A 193 -14.42 17.95 -6.53
CA SER A 193 -13.59 18.28 -5.36
C SER A 193 -12.16 17.78 -5.53
N LEU A 194 -11.19 18.54 -5.02
CA LEU A 194 -9.77 18.17 -4.98
C LEU A 194 -9.39 17.55 -3.62
N PRO A 195 -8.46 16.60 -3.58
CA PRO A 195 -7.93 15.84 -4.70
C PRO A 195 -8.99 14.86 -5.23
N SER A 196 -9.07 14.71 -6.53
CA SER A 196 -9.99 13.75 -7.12
C SER A 196 -9.32 12.39 -7.32
N GLY A 197 -10.12 11.33 -7.41
CA GLY A 197 -9.68 9.95 -7.60
C GLY A 197 -10.66 8.96 -6.99
N VAL A 198 -10.41 7.67 -7.11
CA VAL A 198 -11.28 6.59 -6.58
C VAL A 198 -11.54 6.74 -5.07
N PHE A 199 -10.61 7.37 -4.34
CA PHE A 199 -10.71 7.64 -2.91
C PHE A 199 -11.03 9.10 -2.60
N ASN A 200 -11.78 9.75 -3.48
CA ASN A 200 -12.20 11.15 -3.37
C ASN A 200 -12.77 11.52 -2.01
N GLY A 201 -12.51 12.75 -1.58
CA GLY A 201 -12.96 13.27 -0.31
C GLY A 201 -12.24 12.67 0.90
N SER A 202 -11.28 11.77 0.66
CA SER A 202 -10.53 11.12 1.73
C SER A 202 -9.24 11.82 2.11
N MET A 203 -8.77 12.80 1.30
CA MET A 203 -7.47 13.45 1.49
C MET A 203 -7.63 14.97 1.54
N ILE A 204 -6.66 15.63 2.20
CA ILE A 204 -6.58 17.10 2.23
C ILE A 204 -5.86 17.56 0.97
N PRO A 205 -6.48 18.38 0.10
CA PRO A 205 -5.83 18.92 -1.09
C PRO A 205 -4.79 19.99 -0.74
N TYR A 206 -3.85 20.23 -1.65
CA TYR A 206 -3.04 21.44 -1.63
C TYR A 206 -3.82 22.59 -2.25
N ALA A 207 -3.90 23.71 -1.53
CA ALA A 207 -4.58 24.89 -2.03
C ALA A 207 -3.82 25.51 -3.22
N PRO A 208 -4.51 26.03 -4.25
CA PRO A 208 -3.87 26.82 -5.30
C PRO A 208 -3.30 28.12 -4.71
N ALA A 209 -2.16 28.55 -5.21
CA ALA A 209 -1.55 29.81 -4.83
C ALA A 209 -2.41 31.02 -5.28
N SER A 210 -3.15 30.86 -6.38
CA SER A 210 -4.13 31.83 -6.88
C SER A 210 -5.36 31.10 -7.41
N LEU A 211 -6.52 31.71 -7.32
CA LEU A 211 -7.76 31.24 -7.96
C LEU A 211 -7.90 31.71 -9.41
N ASP A 212 -6.98 32.59 -9.88
CA ASP A 212 -6.91 33.02 -11.27
C ASP A 212 -6.24 31.94 -12.13
N ASN A 213 -7.06 31.17 -12.79
CA ASN A 213 -6.62 30.07 -13.65
C ASN A 213 -6.07 30.51 -15.03
N THR A 214 -5.95 31.83 -15.27
CA THR A 214 -5.31 32.38 -16.47
C THR A 214 -3.80 32.58 -16.33
N LEU A 215 -3.29 32.47 -15.09
CA LEU A 215 -1.87 32.63 -14.80
C LEU A 215 -1.01 31.50 -15.39
N PRO A 216 0.26 31.76 -15.69
CA PRO A 216 1.20 30.71 -16.09
C PRO A 216 1.27 29.55 -15.09
N GLY A 217 1.35 28.32 -15.57
CA GLY A 217 1.39 27.13 -14.72
C GLY A 217 0.01 26.58 -14.32
N TYR A 218 -1.08 27.14 -14.87
CA TYR A 218 -2.44 26.65 -14.68
C TYR A 218 -2.99 26.10 -15.99
N SER A 219 -3.46 24.87 -15.99
CA SER A 219 -4.07 24.23 -17.16
C SER A 219 -5.05 23.13 -16.76
N LEU A 220 -6.08 22.99 -17.55
CA LEU A 220 -6.97 21.84 -17.51
C LEU A 220 -6.98 21.19 -18.90
N THR A 221 -6.73 19.91 -18.96
CA THR A 221 -6.74 19.13 -20.21
C THR A 221 -7.66 17.91 -20.06
N ARG A 222 -8.07 17.33 -21.20
CA ARG A 222 -8.77 16.05 -21.23
C ARG A 222 -8.22 15.15 -22.34
N ARG A 223 -8.33 13.85 -22.15
CA ARG A 223 -7.97 12.80 -23.14
C ARG A 223 -8.73 11.52 -22.80
N ILE A 224 -8.77 10.57 -23.71
CA ILE A 224 -9.41 9.27 -23.43
C ILE A 224 -8.40 8.34 -22.76
N LYS A 225 -7.21 8.15 -23.37
CA LYS A 225 -6.12 7.33 -22.83
C LYS A 225 -4.98 8.19 -22.34
N GLU A 226 -4.16 7.66 -21.45
CA GLU A 226 -2.98 8.38 -20.98
C GLU A 226 -1.98 8.69 -22.08
N THR A 227 -1.85 7.82 -23.05
CA THR A 227 -0.98 7.99 -24.24
C THR A 227 -1.55 8.90 -25.31
N ASP A 228 -2.84 9.27 -25.24
CA ASP A 228 -3.46 10.17 -26.22
C ASP A 228 -2.95 11.61 -26.04
N PRO A 229 -2.95 12.41 -27.12
CA PRO A 229 -2.67 13.84 -27.02
C PRO A 229 -3.62 14.55 -26.06
N ARG A 230 -3.08 15.43 -25.25
CA ARG A 230 -3.87 16.28 -24.34
C ARG A 230 -4.67 17.31 -25.12
N ILE A 231 -5.97 17.34 -24.94
CA ILE A 231 -6.88 18.35 -25.48
C ILE A 231 -7.05 19.44 -24.43
N ALA A 232 -6.56 20.64 -24.70
CA ALA A 232 -6.64 21.76 -23.78
C ALA A 232 -8.11 22.24 -23.62
N ILE A 233 -8.49 22.58 -22.39
CA ILE A 233 -9.73 23.27 -22.06
C ILE A 233 -9.39 24.74 -21.80
N ALA A 234 -10.07 25.65 -22.50
CA ALA A 234 -9.79 27.07 -22.39
C ALA A 234 -9.99 27.58 -20.95
N ALA A 235 -9.12 28.48 -20.50
CA ALA A 235 -9.20 29.05 -19.14
C ALA A 235 -10.51 29.79 -18.86
N SER A 236 -11.24 30.22 -19.89
CA SER A 236 -12.58 30.79 -19.82
C SER A 236 -13.66 29.78 -19.45
N ASP A 237 -13.40 28.47 -19.64
CA ASP A 237 -14.42 27.42 -19.53
C ASP A 237 -14.30 26.59 -18.23
N TRP A 238 -13.34 26.90 -17.36
CA TRP A 238 -13.23 26.29 -16.03
C TRP A 238 -12.76 27.28 -14.97
N LYS A 239 -13.10 27.05 -13.70
CA LYS A 239 -12.71 27.90 -12.57
C LYS A 239 -12.47 27.06 -11.31
N PHE A 240 -11.60 27.56 -10.42
CA PHE A 240 -11.59 27.11 -9.01
C PHE A 240 -12.85 27.62 -8.33
N ALA A 241 -13.89 26.84 -8.33
CA ALA A 241 -15.20 27.22 -7.84
C ALA A 241 -16.07 26.03 -7.47
N ASP A 242 -17.01 26.26 -6.57
CA ASP A 242 -18.16 25.40 -6.35
C ASP A 242 -19.29 25.81 -7.29
N CYS A 243 -19.88 24.86 -7.99
CA CYS A 243 -21.00 25.11 -8.88
C CYS A 243 -21.95 23.91 -8.98
N ASN A 244 -23.20 24.19 -9.44
CA ASN A 244 -24.16 23.18 -9.83
C ASN A 244 -25.01 23.68 -11.01
N ALA A 245 -25.66 22.78 -11.71
CA ALA A 245 -26.35 23.12 -12.94
C ALA A 245 -27.61 24.02 -12.76
N SER A 246 -28.19 24.05 -11.56
CA SER A 246 -29.50 24.67 -11.34
C SER A 246 -29.48 25.97 -10.52
N THR A 247 -28.78 25.96 -9.38
CA THR A 247 -28.83 27.07 -8.41
C THR A 247 -27.56 27.89 -8.35
N ASN A 248 -26.44 27.38 -8.84
CA ASN A 248 -25.14 28.04 -8.88
C ASN A 248 -24.36 27.62 -10.15
N PRO A 249 -24.86 27.98 -11.36
CA PRO A 249 -24.23 27.57 -12.62
C PRO A 249 -22.85 28.20 -12.79
N PHE A 250 -22.08 27.67 -13.73
CA PHE A 250 -20.78 28.24 -14.11
C PHE A 250 -20.88 29.78 -14.29
N PRO A 251 -19.93 30.56 -13.75
CA PRO A 251 -18.63 30.18 -13.18
C PRO A 251 -18.69 29.71 -11.73
N GLY A 252 -19.83 29.71 -11.06
CA GLY A 252 -19.96 29.28 -9.68
C GLY A 252 -19.45 30.28 -8.64
N THR A 253 -19.27 29.83 -7.41
CA THR A 253 -18.70 30.56 -6.29
C THR A 253 -17.25 30.14 -6.07
N ALA A 254 -16.32 31.10 -5.98
CA ALA A 254 -14.89 30.83 -5.84
C ALA A 254 -14.59 29.90 -4.66
N ASP A 255 -13.89 28.78 -4.94
CA ASP A 255 -13.51 27.74 -3.98
C ASP A 255 -12.24 27.03 -4.44
N GLY A 256 -11.12 27.19 -3.72
CA GLY A 256 -9.84 26.61 -4.07
C GLY A 256 -9.77 25.07 -3.89
N SER A 257 -10.77 24.46 -3.28
CA SER A 257 -10.85 23.00 -3.10
C SER A 257 -11.67 22.31 -4.19
N LYS A 258 -12.24 23.05 -5.14
CA LYS A 258 -13.12 22.54 -6.18
C LYS A 258 -12.79 23.11 -7.56
N VAL A 259 -13.15 22.37 -8.60
CA VAL A 259 -13.05 22.82 -10.00
C VAL A 259 -14.40 22.70 -10.65
N CYS A 260 -14.92 23.84 -11.12
CA CYS A 260 -16.17 23.95 -11.90
C CYS A 260 -15.83 24.01 -13.39
N LEU A 261 -16.53 23.22 -14.23
CA LEU A 261 -16.36 23.17 -15.66
C LEU A 261 -17.66 23.55 -16.36
N LYS A 262 -17.55 24.51 -17.28
CA LYS A 262 -18.65 24.91 -18.17
C LYS A 262 -19.09 23.72 -19.04
N GLY A 263 -20.36 23.39 -18.98
CA GLY A 263 -20.90 22.19 -19.65
C GLY A 263 -20.68 20.88 -18.87
N GLY A 264 -19.93 20.92 -17.75
CA GLY A 264 -19.69 19.78 -16.88
C GLY A 264 -18.57 18.84 -17.34
N PHE A 265 -18.15 17.98 -16.43
CA PHE A 265 -17.20 16.90 -16.67
C PHE A 265 -17.92 15.68 -17.21
N ASP A 266 -17.34 15.07 -18.23
CA ASP A 266 -17.82 13.84 -18.86
C ASP A 266 -16.99 12.65 -18.34
N PRO A 267 -17.60 11.60 -17.76
CA PRO A 267 -16.91 10.41 -17.29
C PRO A 267 -16.16 9.63 -18.37
N ASN A 268 -16.40 9.96 -19.65
CA ASN A 268 -15.68 9.38 -20.76
C ASN A 268 -14.28 9.94 -20.98
N PHE A 269 -13.81 10.91 -20.17
CA PHE A 269 -12.49 11.49 -20.30
C PHE A 269 -11.69 11.37 -19.00
N LEU A 270 -10.40 11.16 -19.14
CA LEU A 270 -9.40 11.47 -18.15
C LEU A 270 -9.12 12.97 -18.22
N TYR A 271 -9.39 13.69 -17.14
CA TYR A 271 -8.98 15.09 -17.02
C TYR A 271 -7.69 15.18 -16.21
N GLU A 272 -6.87 16.17 -16.56
CA GLU A 272 -5.63 16.45 -15.89
C GLU A 272 -5.55 17.95 -15.60
N LEU A 273 -5.53 18.29 -14.31
CA LEU A 273 -5.39 19.63 -13.80
C LEU A 273 -3.95 19.85 -13.32
N VAL A 274 -3.30 20.88 -13.84
CA VAL A 274 -2.03 21.39 -13.32
C VAL A 274 -2.23 22.80 -12.82
N TYR A 275 -1.68 23.09 -11.63
CA TYR A 275 -1.72 24.42 -11.05
C TYR A 275 -0.53 24.65 -10.12
N VAL A 276 -0.29 25.92 -9.79
CA VAL A 276 0.68 26.30 -8.77
C VAL A 276 0.03 26.13 -7.40
N ALA A 277 0.46 25.14 -6.63
CA ALA A 277 0.03 24.90 -5.27
C ALA A 277 0.90 25.69 -4.27
N LYS A 278 0.41 25.81 -3.02
CA LYS A 278 1.14 26.44 -1.92
C LYS A 278 1.11 25.61 -0.65
N ASP A 279 2.01 25.94 0.28
CA ASP A 279 2.08 25.38 1.63
C ASP A 279 2.31 23.85 1.64
N PRO A 280 3.43 23.36 1.08
CA PRO A 280 3.71 21.93 1.06
C PRO A 280 3.90 21.38 2.47
N LYS A 281 3.19 20.29 2.78
CA LYS A 281 3.37 19.52 4.01
C LYS A 281 4.62 18.66 3.92
N VAL A 282 5.40 18.60 5.01
CA VAL A 282 6.59 17.72 5.10
C VAL A 282 6.13 16.30 5.42
N MET A 283 5.61 15.60 4.40
CA MET A 283 4.94 14.31 4.56
C MET A 283 5.87 13.21 5.06
N GLY A 284 7.17 13.25 4.71
CA GLY A 284 8.18 12.30 5.18
C GLY A 284 8.33 12.22 6.69
N VAL A 285 7.93 13.27 7.44
CA VAL A 285 7.83 13.25 8.91
C VAL A 285 6.95 12.11 9.41
N GLY A 286 5.97 11.66 8.60
CA GLY A 286 5.13 10.52 8.95
C GLY A 286 5.89 9.20 9.10
N LEU A 287 6.98 8.99 8.36
CA LEU A 287 7.83 7.81 8.50
C LEU A 287 8.70 7.90 9.76
N ALA A 288 9.20 9.09 10.11
CA ALA A 288 9.88 9.34 11.38
C ALA A 288 8.91 9.14 12.55
N ALA A 289 7.69 9.68 12.48
CA ALA A 289 6.66 9.48 13.50
C ALA A 289 6.33 8.01 13.74
N LEU A 290 6.27 7.19 12.68
CA LEU A 290 6.09 5.74 12.79
C LEU A 290 7.29 5.10 13.50
N ARG A 291 8.53 5.35 13.03
CA ARG A 291 9.78 4.86 13.63
C ARG A 291 9.82 5.15 15.13
N ASP A 292 9.59 6.40 15.47
CA ASP A 292 9.80 6.93 16.81
C ASP A 292 8.65 6.51 17.76
N SER A 293 7.41 6.36 17.26
CA SER A 293 6.30 5.77 18.03
C SER A 293 6.62 4.34 18.47
N ILE A 294 7.14 3.51 17.58
CA ILE A 294 7.56 2.14 17.93
C ILE A 294 8.71 2.18 18.93
N GLY A 295 9.71 3.06 18.73
CA GLY A 295 10.81 3.26 19.65
C GLY A 295 10.33 3.60 21.06
N PHE A 296 9.40 4.55 21.18
CA PHE A 296 8.79 4.95 22.46
C PHE A 296 8.10 3.78 23.16
N PHE A 297 7.14 3.12 22.51
CA PHE A 297 6.37 2.03 23.13
C PHE A 297 7.25 0.82 23.50
N ARG A 298 8.34 0.59 22.79
CA ARG A 298 9.27 -0.52 23.08
C ARG A 298 10.24 -0.23 24.23
N LYS A 299 10.76 1.00 24.33
CA LYS A 299 11.98 1.28 25.11
C LYS A 299 11.76 2.25 26.25
N ALA A 300 10.88 3.24 26.11
CA ALA A 300 10.70 4.25 27.13
C ALA A 300 9.95 3.71 28.35
N SER A 301 10.33 4.17 29.54
CA SER A 301 9.57 3.92 30.77
C SER A 301 8.41 4.89 30.93
N ALA A 302 8.63 6.15 30.54
CA ALA A 302 7.68 7.25 30.58
C ALA A 302 8.01 8.26 29.46
N ASP A 303 7.09 9.18 29.20
CA ASP A 303 7.32 10.33 28.33
C ASP A 303 8.10 11.46 29.03
N ALA A 304 8.36 12.55 28.30
CA ALA A 304 9.10 13.71 28.83
C ALA A 304 8.38 14.43 29.99
N SER A 305 7.07 14.26 30.13
CA SER A 305 6.26 14.83 31.22
C SER A 305 6.07 13.87 32.41
N GLY A 306 6.63 12.66 32.35
CA GLY A 306 6.51 11.63 33.37
C GLY A 306 5.28 10.73 33.21
N THR A 307 4.51 10.83 32.12
CA THR A 307 3.41 9.91 31.83
C THR A 307 3.95 8.52 31.53
N ALA A 308 3.56 7.52 32.32
CA ALA A 308 4.06 6.15 32.18
C ALA A 308 3.69 5.55 30.81
N ASN A 309 4.67 4.91 30.17
CA ASN A 309 4.41 4.10 28.98
C ASN A 309 3.65 2.82 29.38
N PRO A 310 2.44 2.57 28.85
CA PRO A 310 1.65 1.40 29.22
C PRO A 310 2.27 0.05 28.83
N LEU A 311 3.34 0.05 28.01
CA LEU A 311 4.10 -1.14 27.61
C LEU A 311 5.50 -1.21 28.21
N ALA A 312 5.86 -0.32 29.13
CA ALA A 312 7.22 -0.19 29.69
C ALA A 312 7.82 -1.54 30.13
N GLY A 313 8.98 -1.89 29.56
CA GLY A 313 9.74 -3.10 29.88
C GLY A 313 9.07 -4.42 29.48
N LYS A 314 8.01 -4.39 28.68
CA LYS A 314 7.25 -5.60 28.31
C LYS A 314 7.43 -6.04 26.86
N ILE A 315 7.93 -5.17 25.98
CA ILE A 315 8.06 -5.45 24.55
C ILE A 315 9.50 -5.82 24.20
N ARG A 316 9.68 -6.99 23.63
CA ARG A 316 10.98 -7.49 23.14
C ARG A 316 11.10 -7.41 21.62
N TYR A 317 10.00 -7.66 20.92
CA TYR A 317 9.96 -7.69 19.46
C TYR A 317 8.84 -6.78 18.95
N ALA A 318 9.05 -6.17 17.79
CA ALA A 318 8.01 -5.47 17.05
C ALA A 318 7.86 -6.07 15.66
N ILE A 319 6.61 -6.32 15.25
CA ILE A 319 6.26 -6.79 13.91
C ILE A 319 5.32 -5.75 13.30
N GLY A 320 5.79 -5.12 12.20
CA GLY A 320 5.00 -4.16 11.45
C GLY A 320 4.19 -4.84 10.36
N GLN A 321 2.98 -4.36 10.14
CA GLN A 321 2.21 -4.75 8.97
C GLN A 321 1.50 -3.55 8.35
N GLY A 322 1.07 -3.71 7.11
CA GLY A 322 0.20 -2.78 6.42
C GLY A 322 -0.50 -3.49 5.28
N THR A 323 -1.69 -3.03 4.94
CA THR A 323 -2.51 -3.63 3.88
C THR A 323 -2.72 -2.61 2.76
N SER A 324 -2.50 -3.02 1.50
CA SER A 324 -2.69 -2.17 0.32
C SER A 324 -1.78 -0.93 0.37
N GLN A 325 -2.31 0.28 0.31
CA GLN A 325 -1.55 1.53 0.38
C GLN A 325 -0.67 1.58 1.65
N SER A 326 -1.14 1.14 2.81
CA SER A 326 -0.31 1.09 4.02
C SER A 326 0.74 -0.03 3.97
N GLY A 327 0.50 -1.13 3.25
CA GLY A 327 1.52 -2.13 2.93
C GLY A 327 2.61 -1.59 2.00
N ASN A 328 2.22 -0.79 1.00
CA ASN A 328 3.16 -0.05 0.15
C ASN A 328 3.99 0.95 0.98
N ALA A 329 3.37 1.61 1.98
CA ALA A 329 4.07 2.51 2.89
C ALA A 329 5.10 1.79 3.76
N MET A 330 4.83 0.56 4.21
CA MET A 330 5.82 -0.26 4.94
C MET A 330 7.04 -0.61 4.07
N LYS A 331 6.85 -0.81 2.76
CA LYS A 331 7.97 -0.97 1.82
C LYS A 331 8.75 0.34 1.63
N THR A 332 8.04 1.47 1.53
CA THR A 332 8.65 2.80 1.45
C THR A 332 9.45 3.12 2.73
N PHE A 333 8.92 2.75 3.90
CA PHE A 333 9.61 2.87 5.19
C PHE A 333 10.97 2.15 5.19
N LEU A 334 11.01 0.91 4.68
CA LEU A 334 12.28 0.17 4.51
C LEU A 334 13.18 0.82 3.47
N HIS A 335 12.63 1.17 2.32
CA HIS A 335 13.39 1.74 1.20
C HIS A 335 14.11 3.03 1.60
N LEU A 336 13.44 3.89 2.37
CA LEU A 336 14.01 5.16 2.85
C LEU A 336 14.85 5.02 4.12
N GLY A 337 15.02 3.80 4.67
CA GLY A 337 15.95 3.51 5.76
C GLY A 337 15.39 3.67 7.17
N PHE A 338 14.09 3.89 7.32
CA PHE A 338 13.47 4.16 8.63
C PHE A 338 13.37 2.94 9.55
N ASN A 339 13.78 1.73 9.12
CA ASN A 339 13.90 0.60 10.04
C ASN A 339 15.15 0.67 10.95
N GLU A 340 15.99 1.67 10.77
CA GLU A 340 17.03 2.09 11.69
C GLU A 340 16.49 3.16 12.63
N ALA A 341 16.46 2.85 13.94
CA ALA A 341 16.10 3.81 14.97
C ALA A 341 17.25 4.80 15.20
N LEU A 342 16.98 5.94 15.87
CA LEU A 342 17.98 6.97 16.14
C LEU A 342 19.19 6.48 16.97
N ASP A 343 19.04 5.37 17.69
CA ASP A 343 20.12 4.70 18.44
C ASP A 343 20.80 3.57 17.63
N GLY A 344 20.55 3.47 16.33
CA GLY A 344 21.08 2.44 15.43
C GLY A 344 20.42 1.07 15.57
N SER A 345 19.47 0.90 16.47
CA SER A 345 18.80 -0.37 16.67
C SER A 345 17.67 -0.58 15.62
N LYS A 346 17.23 -1.83 15.49
CA LYS A 346 16.15 -2.20 14.59
C LYS A 346 14.79 -1.74 15.13
N VAL A 347 13.95 -1.10 14.29
CA VAL A 347 12.59 -0.70 14.63
C VAL A 347 11.67 -1.91 14.63
N PHE A 348 11.63 -2.66 13.53
CA PHE A 348 10.87 -3.89 13.37
C PHE A 348 11.80 -5.07 13.11
N GLU A 349 11.62 -6.16 13.86
CA GLU A 349 12.26 -7.45 13.58
C GLU A 349 11.57 -8.20 12.44
N GLY A 350 10.26 -7.97 12.25
CA GLY A 350 9.46 -8.53 11.17
C GLY A 350 8.57 -7.49 10.51
N ILE A 351 8.36 -7.59 9.20
CA ILE A 351 7.40 -6.75 8.47
C ILE A 351 6.58 -7.64 7.52
N TYR A 352 5.26 -7.43 7.50
CA TYR A 352 4.35 -8.05 6.54
C TYR A 352 3.65 -6.97 5.70
N ALA A 353 4.09 -6.78 4.46
CA ALA A 353 3.42 -5.94 3.47
C ALA A 353 2.37 -6.79 2.73
N HIS A 354 1.10 -6.57 3.04
CA HIS A 354 -0.01 -7.37 2.54
C HIS A 354 -0.72 -6.68 1.37
N VAL A 355 -0.95 -7.39 0.27
CA VAL A 355 -1.49 -6.92 -1.01
C VAL A 355 -0.86 -5.58 -1.43
N ALA A 356 0.48 -5.60 -1.54
CA ALA A 356 1.30 -4.39 -1.59
C ALA A 356 2.42 -4.50 -2.64
N ALA A 357 2.07 -4.57 -3.93
CA ALA A 357 3.04 -4.69 -5.01
C ALA A 357 3.90 -3.43 -5.20
N ARG A 358 3.37 -2.24 -4.89
CA ARG A 358 3.95 -0.92 -5.18
C ARG A 358 4.63 -0.30 -3.96
N GLN A 359 5.05 0.95 -4.06
CA GLN A 359 5.50 1.81 -2.96
C GLN A 359 4.62 3.05 -2.91
N THR A 360 4.63 3.76 -1.78
CA THR A 360 3.88 5.00 -1.61
C THR A 360 4.83 6.17 -1.74
N ASN A 361 4.54 7.11 -2.65
CA ASN A 361 5.27 8.36 -2.72
C ASN A 361 4.84 9.29 -1.58
N ILE A 362 5.68 9.40 -0.57
CA ILE A 362 5.46 10.26 0.61
C ILE A 362 6.53 11.32 0.77
N ASN A 363 7.66 11.18 0.07
CA ASN A 363 8.86 11.97 0.32
C ASN A 363 9.17 12.96 -0.82
N THR A 364 8.13 13.48 -1.47
CA THR A 364 8.27 14.57 -2.45
C THR A 364 7.61 15.85 -1.95
N ARG A 365 8.05 16.99 -2.48
CA ARG A 365 7.32 18.25 -2.26
C ARG A 365 5.92 18.13 -2.88
N PHE A 366 4.89 18.54 -2.16
CA PHE A 366 3.48 18.34 -2.51
C PHE A 366 3.08 16.86 -2.64
N ALA A 367 3.68 15.96 -1.85
CA ALA A 367 3.31 14.55 -1.83
C ALA A 367 1.83 14.34 -1.42
N VAL A 368 1.19 13.36 -2.06
CA VAL A 368 -0.16 12.90 -1.75
C VAL A 368 -0.16 11.39 -1.48
N PRO A 369 0.40 10.95 -0.35
CA PRO A 369 0.58 9.52 -0.07
C PRO A 369 -0.75 8.75 -0.01
N GLY A 370 -1.86 9.43 0.25
CA GLY A 370 -3.20 8.86 0.15
C GLY A 370 -3.58 8.42 -1.27
N GLY A 371 -2.87 8.91 -2.26
CA GLY A 371 -3.04 8.59 -3.66
C GLY A 371 -4.42 8.96 -4.16
N GLY A 372 -4.54 10.07 -4.89
CA GLY A 372 -5.76 10.45 -5.57
C GLY A 372 -5.91 9.76 -6.92
N GLY A 373 -5.07 8.77 -7.22
CA GLY A 373 -4.98 8.23 -8.55
C GLY A 373 -6.23 7.52 -8.99
N ALA A 374 -6.58 7.77 -10.22
CA ALA A 374 -7.37 6.85 -10.96
C ALA A 374 -6.63 5.52 -11.00
N ILE A 375 -7.35 4.51 -10.77
CA ILE A 375 -6.81 3.18 -10.99
C ILE A 375 -7.17 2.83 -12.42
N ARG A 376 -6.25 3.15 -13.33
CA ARG A 376 -6.29 2.68 -14.73
C ARG A 376 -5.13 1.73 -14.94
N THR A 377 -5.28 0.81 -15.86
CA THR A 377 -4.24 -0.17 -16.20
C THR A 377 -3.15 0.42 -17.08
N ASP A 378 -3.42 1.55 -17.69
CA ASP A 378 -2.54 2.19 -18.67
C ASP A 378 -1.64 3.29 -18.09
N HIS A 379 -1.69 3.57 -16.76
CA HIS A 379 -0.86 4.62 -16.19
C HIS A 379 -0.50 4.43 -14.71
N THR A 380 0.51 5.20 -14.28
CA THR A 380 0.93 5.33 -12.89
C THR A 380 0.08 6.37 -12.17
N ALA A 381 -0.66 5.95 -11.15
CA ALA A 381 -1.37 6.89 -10.31
C ALA A 381 -0.39 7.80 -9.56
N PHE A 382 -0.66 9.11 -9.52
CA PHE A 382 0.12 10.06 -8.72
C PHE A 382 0.10 9.63 -7.23
N GLY A 383 1.25 9.64 -6.58
CA GLY A 383 1.40 9.14 -5.20
C GLY A 383 1.65 7.64 -5.07
N GLN A 384 1.77 6.93 -6.20
CA GLN A 384 2.24 5.54 -6.24
C GLN A 384 3.43 5.43 -7.19
N THR A 385 4.41 4.63 -6.82
CA THR A 385 5.62 4.45 -7.62
C THR A 385 5.65 3.08 -8.28
N ALA A 386 6.48 2.93 -9.31
CA ALA A 386 6.68 1.66 -9.99
C ALA A 386 7.17 0.58 -9.01
N PRO A 387 6.73 -0.68 -9.17
CA PRO A 387 7.24 -1.78 -8.37
C PRO A 387 8.76 -1.87 -8.44
N ARG A 388 9.40 -2.22 -7.33
CA ARG A 388 10.84 -2.35 -7.20
C ARG A 388 11.20 -3.69 -6.58
N GLY A 389 12.25 -4.34 -7.08
CA GLY A 389 12.79 -5.55 -6.46
C GLY A 389 13.20 -5.32 -5.00
N LEU A 390 13.23 -6.39 -4.21
CA LEU A 390 13.49 -6.30 -2.77
C LEU A 390 14.98 -6.34 -2.44
N ALA A 391 15.79 -7.08 -3.20
CA ALA A 391 17.21 -7.29 -2.93
C ALA A 391 18.01 -5.96 -2.91
N ALA A 392 19.00 -5.89 -2.03
CA ALA A 392 19.84 -4.69 -1.88
C ALA A 392 20.61 -4.31 -3.15
N ASP A 393 20.99 -5.29 -3.95
CA ASP A 393 21.75 -5.17 -5.19
C ASP A 393 20.89 -5.17 -6.46
N TYR A 394 19.54 -5.10 -6.31
CA TYR A 394 18.60 -5.05 -7.43
C TYR A 394 18.99 -3.98 -8.45
N ARG A 395 18.88 -4.33 -9.73
CA ARG A 395 19.09 -3.41 -10.86
C ARG A 395 17.80 -3.21 -11.61
N ASP A 396 17.45 -1.97 -11.80
CA ASP A 396 16.32 -1.54 -12.62
C ASP A 396 16.86 -0.88 -13.87
N ASP A 397 17.11 -1.67 -14.88
CA ASP A 397 17.71 -1.20 -16.14
C ASP A 397 16.71 -0.37 -16.98
N VAL A 398 15.41 -0.47 -16.68
CA VAL A 398 14.36 0.31 -17.35
C VAL A 398 14.36 1.76 -16.85
N ALA A 399 14.46 1.98 -15.55
CA ALA A 399 14.50 3.32 -14.96
C ALA A 399 15.92 3.80 -14.63
N GLY A 400 16.97 3.01 -14.92
CA GLY A 400 18.36 3.36 -14.63
C GLY A 400 18.66 3.47 -13.13
N ARG A 401 18.00 2.66 -12.29
CA ARG A 401 18.14 2.70 -10.82
C ARG A 401 18.88 1.48 -10.28
N THR A 402 19.56 1.63 -9.14
CA THR A 402 20.27 0.54 -8.47
C THR A 402 19.90 0.45 -7.00
N GLY A 403 19.73 -0.79 -6.53
CA GLY A 403 19.32 -1.10 -5.16
C GLY A 403 17.81 -1.18 -4.99
N GLY A 404 17.36 -2.27 -4.41
CA GLY A 404 15.96 -2.53 -4.08
C GLY A 404 15.56 -1.96 -2.72
N VAL A 405 14.40 -2.41 -2.26
CA VAL A 405 13.78 -1.93 -1.01
C VAL A 405 14.69 -2.11 0.21
N MET A 406 15.51 -3.17 0.24
CA MET A 406 16.37 -3.49 1.39
C MET A 406 17.77 -2.89 1.34
N LYS A 407 18.08 -2.01 0.38
CA LYS A 407 19.43 -1.45 0.24
C LYS A 407 19.91 -0.75 1.50
N ARG A 408 19.11 0.13 2.09
CA ARG A 408 19.50 0.91 3.26
C ARG A 408 19.57 0.07 4.53
N CYS A 409 18.55 -0.76 4.78
CA CYS A 409 18.58 -1.63 5.95
C CYS A 409 19.70 -2.67 5.90
N THR A 410 20.15 -3.10 4.71
CA THR A 410 21.34 -3.95 4.57
C THR A 410 22.60 -3.19 4.99
N ALA A 411 22.72 -1.94 4.56
CA ALA A 411 23.87 -1.10 4.92
C ALA A 411 23.97 -0.83 6.43
N SER A 412 22.83 -0.64 7.11
CA SER A 412 22.78 -0.40 8.56
C SER A 412 22.58 -1.67 9.40
N ASN A 413 22.53 -2.86 8.78
CA ASN A 413 22.25 -4.14 9.46
C ASN A 413 20.91 -4.15 10.22
N THR A 414 19.90 -3.44 9.71
CA THR A 414 18.57 -3.34 10.33
C THR A 414 17.47 -4.00 9.52
N CYS A 415 17.79 -4.85 8.53
CA CYS A 415 16.79 -5.54 7.73
C CYS A 415 15.90 -6.45 8.59
N PRO A 416 14.57 -6.36 8.45
CA PRO A 416 13.64 -7.26 9.12
C PRO A 416 13.54 -8.61 8.40
N LYS A 417 12.97 -9.61 9.05
CA LYS A 417 12.33 -10.74 8.37
C LYS A 417 11.11 -10.20 7.64
N PHE A 418 11.01 -10.41 6.33
CA PHE A 418 10.06 -9.68 5.50
C PHE A 418 9.13 -10.59 4.73
N PHE A 419 7.82 -10.36 4.86
CA PHE A 419 6.80 -11.00 4.04
C PHE A 419 6.15 -10.00 3.10
N LEU A 420 5.98 -10.43 1.85
CA LEU A 420 5.15 -9.73 0.86
C LEU A 420 4.01 -10.66 0.43
N GLY A 421 2.77 -10.25 0.67
CA GLY A 421 1.59 -10.92 0.16
C GLY A 421 1.07 -10.22 -1.11
N LEU A 422 0.72 -10.99 -2.12
CA LEU A 422 0.18 -10.51 -3.39
C LEU A 422 -1.10 -11.27 -3.73
N SER A 423 -2.18 -10.58 -4.06
CA SER A 423 -3.36 -11.20 -4.67
C SER A 423 -3.23 -11.21 -6.20
N GLY A 424 -4.17 -11.83 -6.88
CA GLY A 424 -4.17 -11.81 -8.34
C GLY A 424 -4.36 -10.41 -8.92
N THR A 425 -5.14 -9.57 -8.26
CA THR A 425 -5.33 -8.17 -8.66
C THR A 425 -4.02 -7.37 -8.65
N GLU A 426 -3.05 -7.71 -7.77
CA GLU A 426 -1.72 -7.09 -7.78
C GLU A 426 -0.97 -7.35 -9.08
N PHE A 427 -1.21 -8.48 -9.73
CA PHE A 427 -0.63 -8.78 -11.04
C PHE A 427 -1.43 -8.17 -12.18
N TRP A 428 -2.73 -8.47 -12.23
CA TRP A 428 -3.57 -8.11 -13.37
C TRP A 428 -3.88 -6.62 -13.48
N GLN A 429 -4.06 -5.94 -12.37
CA GLN A 429 -4.53 -4.56 -12.35
C GLN A 429 -3.55 -3.57 -11.73
N LEU A 430 -2.72 -4.01 -10.82
CA LEU A 430 -1.71 -3.18 -10.17
C LEU A 430 -0.30 -3.42 -10.70
N GLN A 431 -0.16 -4.26 -11.74
CA GLN A 431 1.06 -4.45 -12.53
C GLN A 431 2.30 -4.78 -11.69
N GLY A 432 2.13 -5.62 -10.66
CA GLY A 432 3.11 -5.86 -9.60
C GLY A 432 4.21 -6.86 -9.93
N SER A 433 4.20 -7.52 -11.08
CA SER A 433 5.18 -8.57 -11.43
C SER A 433 6.65 -8.15 -11.30
N PRO A 434 7.05 -6.87 -11.51
CA PRO A 434 8.47 -6.48 -11.38
C PRO A 434 9.07 -6.66 -9.98
N VAL A 435 8.29 -6.95 -8.94
CA VAL A 435 8.85 -7.36 -7.63
C VAL A 435 9.44 -8.78 -7.66
N LEU A 436 9.02 -9.59 -8.64
CA LEU A 436 9.43 -10.99 -8.81
C LEU A 436 10.43 -11.18 -9.93
N THR A 437 10.49 -10.24 -10.89
CA THR A 437 11.28 -10.38 -12.12
C THR A 437 12.24 -9.22 -12.31
N ASP A 438 13.19 -9.40 -13.21
CA ASP A 438 13.91 -8.25 -13.75
C ASP A 438 12.93 -7.23 -14.35
N ALA A 439 13.39 -6.01 -14.56
CA ALA A 439 12.54 -4.90 -15.01
C ALA A 439 11.89 -5.17 -16.39
N ASN A 440 12.49 -6.03 -17.21
CA ASN A 440 11.99 -6.40 -18.54
C ASN A 440 11.04 -7.62 -18.51
N GLY A 441 10.93 -8.31 -17.39
CA GLY A 441 10.10 -9.51 -17.22
C GLY A 441 10.64 -10.73 -17.97
N PHE A 442 11.96 -10.89 -18.07
CA PHE A 442 12.58 -12.02 -18.73
C PHE A 442 13.08 -13.11 -17.76
N ALA A 443 13.43 -12.73 -16.54
CA ALA A 443 14.01 -13.63 -15.57
C ALA A 443 13.45 -13.42 -14.16
N ASP A 444 13.36 -14.52 -13.40
CA ASP A 444 12.97 -14.48 -11.99
C ASP A 444 14.09 -13.88 -11.14
N LEU A 445 13.74 -13.02 -10.18
CA LEU A 445 14.68 -12.47 -9.20
C LEU A 445 14.97 -13.47 -8.08
N VAL A 446 16.22 -13.59 -7.70
CA VAL A 446 16.62 -14.25 -6.46
C VAL A 446 16.24 -13.33 -5.29
N GLN A 447 15.45 -13.87 -4.37
CA GLN A 447 15.04 -13.13 -3.19
C GLN A 447 16.05 -13.31 -2.03
N PRO A 448 16.27 -12.27 -1.20
CA PRO A 448 17.12 -12.38 -0.02
C PRO A 448 16.61 -13.45 0.97
N ASP A 449 17.51 -14.06 1.75
CA ASP A 449 17.17 -15.12 2.72
C ASP A 449 16.16 -14.70 3.79
N ASN A 450 16.14 -13.42 4.14
CA ASN A 450 15.19 -12.84 5.09
C ASN A 450 13.85 -12.44 4.45
N VAL A 451 13.59 -12.81 3.19
CA VAL A 451 12.38 -12.48 2.44
C VAL A 451 11.57 -13.73 2.13
N ARG A 452 10.25 -13.63 2.25
CA ARG A 452 9.28 -14.57 1.68
C ARG A 452 8.20 -13.82 0.94
N ILE A 453 7.83 -14.32 -0.23
CA ILE A 453 6.76 -13.74 -1.05
C ILE A 453 5.69 -14.81 -1.28
N TYR A 454 4.44 -14.42 -1.04
CA TYR A 454 3.31 -15.32 -1.19
C TYR A 454 2.28 -14.71 -2.13
N TYR A 455 1.92 -15.45 -3.15
CA TYR A 455 0.83 -15.14 -4.04
C TYR A 455 -0.44 -15.90 -3.60
N TYR A 456 -1.51 -15.18 -3.32
CA TYR A 456 -2.83 -15.75 -3.01
C TYR A 456 -3.54 -16.05 -4.31
N SER A 457 -3.51 -17.30 -4.71
CA SER A 457 -4.03 -17.79 -5.99
C SER A 457 -5.50 -17.49 -6.17
N SER A 458 -5.87 -16.99 -7.33
CA SER A 458 -7.26 -16.72 -7.73
C SER A 458 -8.04 -15.81 -6.76
N THR A 459 -7.36 -14.82 -6.17
CA THR A 459 -7.97 -13.87 -5.24
C THR A 459 -8.00 -12.45 -5.80
N GLN A 460 -8.92 -11.65 -5.30
CA GLN A 460 -9.01 -10.21 -5.54
C GLN A 460 -8.20 -9.42 -4.51
N HIS A 461 -8.07 -8.10 -4.71
CA HIS A 461 -7.33 -7.21 -3.80
C HIS A 461 -7.94 -7.18 -2.39
N GLY A 462 -9.27 -7.05 -2.29
CA GLY A 462 -9.99 -7.20 -1.03
C GLY A 462 -10.25 -8.66 -0.71
N GLY A 463 -9.88 -9.10 0.48
CA GLY A 463 -10.08 -10.49 0.92
C GLY A 463 -10.23 -10.61 2.42
N ASN A 464 -10.85 -9.62 3.04
CA ASN A 464 -10.81 -9.34 4.47
C ASN A 464 -11.86 -10.08 5.32
N GLY A 465 -12.30 -11.27 4.91
CA GLY A 465 -13.15 -12.08 5.80
C GLY A 465 -14.58 -11.56 5.92
N GLY A 466 -15.27 -11.44 4.83
CA GLY A 466 -16.72 -11.35 4.79
C GLY A 466 -17.33 -12.68 4.39
N THR A 467 -18.63 -12.80 4.47
CA THR A 467 -19.37 -13.86 3.79
C THR A 467 -19.05 -13.81 2.29
N ALA A 468 -18.71 -14.94 1.71
CA ALA A 468 -18.61 -15.08 0.27
C ALA A 468 -19.90 -14.53 -0.36
N SER A 469 -19.78 -13.51 -1.20
CA SER A 469 -20.94 -12.90 -1.86
C SER A 469 -20.72 -12.85 -3.36
N ILE A 470 -21.76 -13.11 -4.12
CA ILE A 470 -21.81 -12.90 -5.55
C ILE A 470 -22.87 -11.81 -5.75
N ALA A 471 -22.42 -10.65 -6.22
CA ALA A 471 -23.33 -9.57 -6.53
C ALA A 471 -23.04 -9.05 -7.95
N TYR A 472 -24.06 -8.88 -8.75
CA TYR A 472 -23.92 -8.15 -10.00
C TYR A 472 -24.27 -6.69 -9.77
N VAL A 473 -23.28 -5.82 -10.03
CA VAL A 473 -23.46 -4.37 -9.98
C VAL A 473 -23.16 -3.84 -11.38
N PRO A 474 -24.17 -3.51 -12.19
CA PRO A 474 -24.00 -3.14 -13.61
C PRO A 474 -23.02 -1.99 -13.86
N THR A 475 -22.88 -1.11 -12.89
CA THR A 475 -22.01 0.08 -12.97
C THR A 475 -20.58 -0.15 -12.47
N ALA A 476 -20.31 -1.31 -11.86
CA ALA A 476 -19.02 -1.58 -11.21
C ALA A 476 -18.12 -2.55 -11.98
N GLY A 477 -18.62 -3.22 -13.02
CA GLY A 477 -17.83 -4.14 -13.82
C GLY A 477 -18.61 -4.88 -14.92
N VAL A 478 -17.86 -5.52 -15.81
CA VAL A 478 -18.41 -6.30 -16.93
C VAL A 478 -18.93 -7.66 -16.47
N TYR A 479 -18.32 -8.20 -15.41
CA TYR A 479 -18.63 -9.51 -14.85
C TYR A 479 -19.23 -9.38 -13.45
N PRO A 480 -19.92 -10.42 -12.95
CA PRO A 480 -20.38 -10.44 -11.58
C PRO A 480 -19.22 -10.27 -10.62
N LEU A 481 -19.37 -9.35 -9.69
CA LEU A 481 -18.45 -9.21 -8.58
C LEU A 481 -18.54 -10.46 -7.70
N GLY A 482 -17.39 -11.06 -7.36
CA GLY A 482 -17.33 -12.23 -6.51
C GLY A 482 -16.24 -12.12 -5.48
N THR A 483 -16.59 -12.34 -4.21
CA THR A 483 -15.67 -12.37 -3.07
C THR A 483 -15.52 -13.76 -2.49
N VAL A 484 -15.67 -14.80 -3.31
CA VAL A 484 -15.70 -16.18 -2.86
C VAL A 484 -14.35 -16.68 -2.38
N THR A 485 -13.29 -16.28 -3.10
CA THR A 485 -11.93 -16.68 -2.75
C THR A 485 -11.29 -15.60 -1.87
N GLN A 486 -11.14 -15.91 -0.59
CA GLN A 486 -10.59 -14.99 0.41
C GLN A 486 -9.18 -15.42 0.81
N HIS A 487 -8.36 -14.45 1.21
CA HIS A 487 -6.98 -14.69 1.67
C HIS A 487 -6.73 -14.34 3.14
N VAL A 488 -7.76 -13.89 3.88
CA VAL A 488 -7.64 -13.49 5.29
C VAL A 488 -7.15 -14.63 6.20
N ASP A 489 -7.62 -15.84 5.97
CA ASP A 489 -7.23 -17.00 6.79
C ASP A 489 -5.76 -17.37 6.53
N THR A 490 -5.33 -17.32 5.27
CA THR A 490 -3.92 -17.50 4.87
C THR A 490 -3.05 -16.37 5.44
N PHE A 491 -3.52 -15.12 5.37
CA PHE A 491 -2.81 -13.98 5.96
C PHE A 491 -2.58 -14.18 7.47
N ARG A 492 -3.59 -14.65 8.21
CA ARG A 492 -3.49 -14.94 9.65
C ARG A 492 -2.46 -16.02 9.93
N ALA A 493 -2.51 -17.13 9.20
CA ALA A 493 -1.55 -18.23 9.34
C ALA A 493 -0.11 -17.78 9.05
N LEU A 494 0.08 -17.00 7.98
CA LEU A 494 1.39 -16.45 7.62
C LEU A 494 1.88 -15.42 8.63
N PHE A 495 0.99 -14.61 9.24
CA PHE A 495 1.40 -13.70 10.30
C PHE A 495 1.94 -14.46 11.52
N VAL A 496 1.28 -15.55 11.90
CA VAL A 496 1.78 -16.47 12.94
C VAL A 496 3.12 -17.09 12.55
N ALA A 497 3.28 -17.48 11.29
CA ALA A 497 4.56 -18.01 10.81
C ALA A 497 5.69 -16.95 10.82
N LEU A 498 5.36 -15.68 10.57
CA LEU A 498 6.32 -14.57 10.71
C LEU A 498 6.71 -14.35 12.17
N GLU A 499 5.74 -14.39 13.10
CA GLU A 499 6.04 -14.34 14.53
C GLU A 499 6.98 -15.48 14.94
N ASP A 500 6.68 -16.71 14.56
CA ASP A 500 7.51 -17.87 14.85
C ASP A 500 8.93 -17.70 14.31
N TRP A 501 9.04 -17.13 13.12
CA TRP A 501 10.34 -16.82 12.54
C TRP A 501 11.08 -15.73 13.33
N VAL A 502 10.39 -14.64 13.70
CA VAL A 502 10.98 -13.52 14.46
C VAL A 502 11.40 -13.95 15.87
N VAL A 503 10.51 -14.63 16.59
CA VAL A 503 10.68 -14.90 18.02
C VAL A 503 11.46 -16.19 18.31
N ARG A 504 11.27 -17.22 17.47
CA ARG A 504 11.79 -18.59 17.68
C ARG A 504 12.80 -19.03 16.63
N ASP A 505 13.04 -18.18 15.62
CA ASP A 505 13.83 -18.51 14.42
C ASP A 505 13.35 -19.76 13.66
N THR A 506 12.07 -20.08 13.82
CA THR A 506 11.43 -21.19 13.10
C THR A 506 11.16 -20.75 11.66
N ALA A 507 11.82 -21.37 10.69
CA ALA A 507 11.65 -21.04 9.27
C ALA A 507 10.18 -21.11 8.85
N PRO A 508 9.66 -20.08 8.16
CA PRO A 508 8.30 -20.08 7.63
C PRO A 508 8.20 -20.98 6.38
N PRO A 509 6.99 -21.24 5.86
CA PRO A 509 6.85 -21.82 4.53
C PRO A 509 7.72 -21.09 3.50
N THR A 510 8.25 -21.81 2.52
CA THR A 510 8.99 -21.20 1.41
C THR A 510 8.10 -20.29 0.58
N SER A 511 8.69 -19.33 -0.15
CA SER A 511 7.94 -18.47 -1.08
C SER A 511 7.13 -19.30 -2.08
N GLN A 512 5.88 -18.93 -2.26
CA GLN A 512 4.96 -19.57 -3.22
C GLN A 512 4.45 -18.49 -4.18
N VAL A 513 5.08 -18.40 -5.34
CA VAL A 513 4.82 -17.36 -6.35
C VAL A 513 4.86 -17.95 -7.74
N PRO A 514 4.20 -17.34 -8.74
CA PRO A 514 4.39 -17.71 -10.13
C PRO A 514 5.82 -17.34 -10.58
N LYS A 515 6.37 -18.08 -11.54
CA LYS A 515 7.72 -17.91 -12.05
C LYS A 515 7.77 -17.91 -13.57
N VAL A 516 8.70 -17.14 -14.12
CA VAL A 516 9.02 -17.15 -15.56
C VAL A 516 9.64 -18.51 -15.94
N ALA A 517 10.53 -19.01 -15.10
CA ALA A 517 11.30 -20.22 -15.37
C ALA A 517 10.45 -21.49 -15.54
N ASP A 518 9.28 -21.58 -14.91
CA ASP A 518 8.38 -22.74 -15.02
C ASP A 518 7.10 -22.44 -15.85
N GLY A 519 7.01 -21.25 -16.46
CA GLY A 519 5.88 -20.86 -17.30
C GLY A 519 4.60 -20.56 -16.54
N THR A 520 4.66 -20.36 -15.22
CA THR A 520 3.50 -19.97 -14.39
C THR A 520 3.35 -18.46 -14.26
N LEU A 521 4.35 -17.66 -14.66
CA LEU A 521 4.31 -16.21 -14.80
C LEU A 521 4.59 -15.86 -16.26
N VAL A 522 3.59 -15.31 -16.95
CA VAL A 522 3.59 -15.18 -18.41
C VAL A 522 3.11 -13.81 -18.87
N ARG A 523 3.31 -13.47 -20.16
CA ARG A 523 2.68 -12.29 -20.75
C ARG A 523 1.15 -12.45 -20.73
N PRO A 524 0.38 -11.37 -20.52
CA PRO A 524 -1.10 -11.44 -20.52
C PRO A 524 -1.68 -12.10 -21.77
N SER A 525 -1.07 -11.88 -22.95
CA SER A 525 -1.48 -12.49 -24.22
C SER A 525 -1.29 -14.02 -24.31
N GLN A 526 -0.55 -14.62 -23.38
CA GLN A 526 -0.30 -16.07 -23.33
C GLN A 526 -1.27 -16.80 -22.40
N VAL A 527 -2.12 -16.07 -21.67
CA VAL A 527 -3.12 -16.68 -20.79
C VAL A 527 -4.33 -17.12 -21.59
N VAL A 528 -4.69 -18.39 -21.43
CA VAL A 528 -5.85 -18.98 -22.09
C VAL A 528 -6.90 -19.38 -21.05
N PHE A 529 -7.98 -18.62 -21.00
CA PHE A 529 -9.12 -18.97 -20.16
C PHE A 529 -10.04 -19.97 -20.87
N PRO A 530 -10.73 -20.86 -20.11
CA PRO A 530 -11.74 -21.72 -20.70
C PRO A 530 -12.94 -20.89 -21.23
N THR A 531 -13.70 -21.46 -22.18
CA THR A 531 -14.95 -20.86 -22.59
C THR A 531 -15.98 -20.99 -21.46
N MET A 532 -16.32 -19.88 -20.84
CA MET A 532 -17.27 -19.80 -19.73
C MET A 532 -18.62 -19.33 -20.27
N LYS A 533 -19.51 -20.23 -20.60
CA LYS A 533 -20.89 -19.90 -21.02
C LYS A 533 -21.82 -20.07 -19.82
N GLY A 534 -22.22 -18.96 -19.29
CA GLY A 534 -22.80 -18.75 -18.00
C GLY A 534 -23.92 -19.65 -17.56
N THR A 535 -23.90 -19.99 -16.31
CA THR A 535 -25.05 -20.05 -15.46
C THR A 535 -25.85 -18.76 -15.68
N THR A 536 -27.12 -18.85 -15.95
CA THR A 536 -28.01 -17.71 -16.17
C THR A 536 -27.82 -16.65 -15.10
N TRP A 537 -27.20 -15.54 -15.50
CA TRP A 537 -27.23 -14.37 -14.68
C TRP A 537 -28.66 -13.85 -14.62
N PRO A 538 -29.15 -13.42 -13.45
CA PRO A 538 -30.53 -12.93 -13.34
C PRO A 538 -30.76 -11.61 -14.05
N VAL A 539 -29.86 -11.12 -14.90
CA VAL A 539 -29.98 -9.84 -15.60
C VAL A 539 -29.95 -10.05 -17.09
N ALA A 540 -31.09 -9.72 -17.73
CA ALA A 540 -31.24 -9.73 -19.18
C ALA A 540 -30.25 -8.72 -19.82
N GLY A 541 -29.51 -9.16 -20.85
CA GLY A 541 -28.67 -8.29 -21.68
C GLY A 541 -27.16 -8.36 -21.43
N ILE A 542 -26.67 -9.20 -20.52
CA ILE A 542 -25.24 -9.44 -20.38
C ILE A 542 -24.81 -10.56 -21.31
N ALA A 543 -23.75 -10.29 -22.09
CA ALA A 543 -23.10 -11.32 -22.87
C ALA A 543 -22.69 -12.48 -21.95
N THR A 544 -23.26 -13.67 -22.25
CA THR A 544 -22.98 -14.90 -21.51
C THR A 544 -21.59 -15.48 -21.83
N ALA A 545 -20.82 -14.84 -22.70
CA ALA A 545 -19.42 -15.12 -22.98
C ALA A 545 -18.59 -14.04 -22.31
N ILE A 546 -17.50 -14.41 -21.67
CA ILE A 546 -16.42 -13.47 -21.38
C ILE A 546 -16.01 -12.92 -22.74
N PRO A 547 -16.20 -11.63 -23.02
CA PRO A 547 -15.80 -11.07 -24.31
C PRO A 547 -14.36 -11.41 -24.57
N ASP A 548 -14.05 -11.63 -25.83
CA ASP A 548 -12.69 -11.79 -26.29
C ASP A 548 -11.78 -10.88 -25.47
N PHE A 549 -10.77 -11.44 -24.80
CA PHE A 549 -9.92 -10.70 -23.86
C PHE A 549 -9.13 -9.60 -24.58
N GLN A 550 -9.81 -8.69 -25.27
CA GLN A 550 -9.22 -7.46 -25.84
C GLN A 550 -8.50 -6.63 -24.78
N TYR A 551 -8.93 -6.79 -23.53
CA TYR A 551 -8.22 -6.26 -22.37
C TYR A 551 -6.78 -6.76 -22.29
N LEU A 552 -6.53 -8.05 -22.53
CA LEU A 552 -5.19 -8.63 -22.51
C LEU A 552 -4.30 -8.10 -23.64
N ALA A 553 -4.87 -7.85 -24.80
CA ALA A 553 -4.14 -7.25 -25.93
C ALA A 553 -3.79 -5.78 -25.71
N ARG A 554 -4.50 -5.09 -24.82
CA ARG A 554 -4.29 -3.67 -24.49
C ARG A 554 -3.48 -3.46 -23.20
N TYR A 555 -3.05 -4.52 -22.55
CA TYR A 555 -2.28 -4.47 -21.32
C TYR A 555 -0.88 -3.95 -21.66
N ASN A 556 -0.72 -2.63 -21.57
CA ASN A 556 0.55 -1.97 -21.80
C ASN A 556 1.46 -2.11 -20.59
N GLY A 557 2.76 -2.10 -20.82
CA GLY A 557 3.74 -2.05 -19.75
C GLY A 557 3.58 -0.77 -18.92
N TRP A 558 4.15 -0.77 -17.74
CA TRP A 558 4.24 0.41 -16.89
C TRP A 558 5.34 1.32 -17.40
N SER A 559 5.01 2.55 -17.78
CA SER A 559 5.98 3.51 -18.31
C SER A 559 6.76 4.23 -17.23
N VAL A 560 8.01 4.50 -17.48
CA VAL A 560 8.84 5.37 -16.64
C VAL A 560 8.49 6.84 -16.94
N LEU A 561 8.24 7.60 -15.86
CA LEU A 561 7.87 9.01 -15.95
C LEU A 561 9.05 9.90 -15.57
N ASP A 562 9.26 10.96 -16.34
CA ASP A 562 10.20 12.04 -16.03
C ASP A 562 9.45 13.17 -15.31
N PHE A 563 9.82 13.41 -14.06
CA PHE A 563 9.29 14.49 -13.22
C PHE A 563 10.19 15.72 -13.16
N GLY A 564 11.24 15.77 -14.00
CA GLY A 564 12.18 16.88 -14.10
C GLY A 564 13.43 16.75 -13.20
N PRO A 565 14.38 17.69 -13.33
CA PRO A 565 15.74 17.53 -12.82
C PRO A 565 15.89 17.63 -11.30
N GLN A 566 14.87 18.08 -10.58
CA GLN A 566 14.89 18.15 -9.11
C GLN A 566 14.19 16.94 -8.45
N TYR A 567 13.66 16.03 -9.23
CA TYR A 567 13.16 14.75 -8.73
C TYR A 567 14.29 13.74 -8.67
N ILE A 568 14.34 12.95 -7.62
CA ILE A 568 15.36 11.92 -7.35
C ILE A 568 14.75 10.54 -7.56
N PRO A 569 14.84 9.94 -8.76
CA PRO A 569 14.21 8.64 -9.06
C PRO A 569 14.69 7.50 -8.16
N GLN A 570 15.97 7.57 -7.73
CA GLN A 570 16.57 6.57 -6.84
C GLN A 570 15.84 6.44 -5.50
N ASP A 571 15.43 7.55 -4.93
CA ASP A 571 14.81 7.65 -3.60
C ASP A 571 13.31 7.94 -3.69
N GLU A 572 12.80 8.18 -4.91
CA GLU A 572 11.42 8.61 -5.14
C GLU A 572 11.07 9.83 -4.28
N SER A 573 11.97 10.80 -4.30
CA SER A 573 11.95 12.00 -3.46
C SER A 573 12.28 13.25 -4.28
N GLY A 574 12.38 14.40 -3.59
CA GLY A 574 12.74 15.66 -4.24
C GLY A 574 11.52 16.45 -4.70
N ILE A 575 11.72 17.26 -5.73
CA ILE A 575 10.73 18.22 -6.21
C ILE A 575 10.33 17.90 -7.64
N PRO A 576 9.10 17.39 -7.87
CA PRO A 576 8.57 17.29 -9.24
C PRO A 576 8.44 18.68 -9.85
N THR A 577 9.20 18.97 -10.90
CA THR A 577 9.22 20.27 -11.60
C THR A 577 8.64 20.19 -13.00
N LEU A 578 8.61 19.00 -13.62
CA LEU A 578 7.97 18.74 -14.89
C LEU A 578 6.59 18.13 -14.66
N LEU A 579 5.55 18.96 -14.75
CA LEU A 579 4.15 18.53 -14.59
C LEU A 579 3.30 19.16 -15.72
N PRO A 580 2.54 18.36 -16.47
CA PRO A 580 2.47 16.89 -16.41
C PRO A 580 3.82 16.23 -16.69
N PRO A 581 4.11 15.06 -16.11
CA PRO A 581 5.35 14.35 -16.40
C PRO A 581 5.37 13.89 -17.87
N SER A 582 6.56 13.76 -18.44
CA SER A 582 6.73 13.16 -19.75
C SER A 582 7.05 11.66 -19.65
N TYR A 583 6.73 10.92 -20.72
CA TYR A 583 7.11 9.51 -20.83
C TYR A 583 8.52 9.39 -21.37
N THR A 584 9.33 8.51 -20.78
CA THR A 584 10.70 8.26 -21.23
C THR A 584 10.78 7.24 -22.38
N ASN A 585 9.64 6.69 -22.83
CA ASN A 585 9.55 5.59 -23.80
C ASN A 585 10.25 4.29 -23.35
N HIS A 586 10.38 4.09 -22.04
CA HIS A 586 10.87 2.87 -21.43
C HIS A 586 9.76 2.25 -20.57
N ASP A 587 9.38 1.02 -20.88
CA ASP A 587 8.29 0.31 -20.22
C ASP A 587 8.81 -0.93 -19.50
N TYR A 588 8.26 -1.19 -18.31
CA TYR A 588 8.51 -2.43 -17.59
C TYR A 588 7.82 -3.62 -18.26
N GLY A 589 8.45 -4.78 -18.19
CA GLY A 589 7.86 -6.02 -18.65
C GLY A 589 6.85 -6.56 -17.66
N ILE A 590 5.56 -6.30 -17.89
CA ILE A 590 4.49 -6.76 -17.01
C ILE A 590 4.05 -8.16 -17.36
N LEU A 591 3.97 -9.01 -16.33
CA LEU A 591 3.55 -10.40 -16.41
C LEU A 591 2.39 -10.68 -15.46
N VAL A 592 1.65 -11.76 -15.74
CA VAL A 592 0.49 -12.21 -14.95
C VAL A 592 0.58 -13.71 -14.66
N PRO A 593 -0.07 -14.20 -13.59
CA PRO A 593 -0.14 -15.63 -13.32
C PRO A 593 -0.88 -16.40 -14.41
N GLN A 594 -0.34 -17.57 -14.78
CA GLN A 594 -1.00 -18.51 -15.67
C GLN A 594 -2.16 -19.20 -14.99
N VAL A 595 -3.20 -19.51 -15.75
CA VAL A 595 -4.40 -20.21 -15.29
C VAL A 595 -4.49 -21.60 -15.88
N ASP A 596 -5.20 -22.50 -15.21
CA ASP A 596 -5.58 -23.80 -15.73
C ASP A 596 -6.64 -23.62 -16.83
N PRO A 597 -6.40 -24.07 -18.06
CA PRO A 597 -7.32 -23.87 -19.19
C PRO A 597 -8.64 -24.62 -19.04
N SER A 598 -8.76 -25.57 -18.10
CA SER A 598 -10.01 -26.28 -17.83
C SER A 598 -10.89 -25.60 -16.80
N THR A 599 -10.33 -24.92 -15.81
CA THR A 599 -11.07 -24.30 -14.71
C THR A 599 -10.99 -22.77 -14.70
N GLY A 600 -9.99 -22.19 -15.34
CA GLY A 600 -9.69 -20.74 -15.29
C GLY A 600 -9.11 -20.27 -13.96
N LEU A 601 -8.70 -21.19 -13.06
CA LEU A 601 -8.09 -20.88 -11.78
C LEU A 601 -6.56 -20.82 -11.90
N SER A 602 -5.92 -19.94 -11.13
CA SER A 602 -4.46 -19.82 -11.15
C SER A 602 -3.76 -21.11 -10.74
N THR A 603 -2.68 -21.44 -11.45
CA THR A 603 -1.94 -22.71 -11.30
C THR A 603 -0.86 -22.65 -10.22
N SER A 604 -0.46 -21.48 -9.77
CA SER A 604 0.65 -21.22 -8.85
C SER A 604 0.22 -20.47 -7.57
N GLY A 605 1.14 -20.28 -6.64
CA GLY A 605 0.91 -19.61 -5.36
C GLY A 605 0.20 -20.47 -4.32
N ILE A 606 -0.27 -19.85 -3.25
CA ILE A 606 -1.06 -20.50 -2.21
C ILE A 606 -2.49 -20.67 -2.71
N ARG A 607 -2.81 -21.88 -3.13
CA ARG A 607 -4.16 -22.25 -3.59
C ARG A 607 -5.01 -22.58 -2.36
N SER A 608 -5.89 -21.65 -1.97
CA SER A 608 -6.79 -21.83 -0.82
C SER A 608 -7.75 -23.01 -1.00
N VAL A 609 -8.51 -23.36 0.04
CA VAL A 609 -9.54 -24.42 -0.05
C VAL A 609 -10.51 -24.16 -1.20
N ALA A 610 -10.93 -22.90 -1.40
CA ALA A 610 -11.83 -22.53 -2.50
C ALA A 610 -11.21 -22.68 -3.91
N VAL A 611 -9.89 -22.80 -4.01
CA VAL A 611 -9.15 -23.06 -5.26
C VAL A 611 -8.82 -24.54 -5.42
N ARG A 612 -8.60 -25.29 -4.32
CA ARG A 612 -8.33 -26.74 -4.35
C ARG A 612 -9.60 -27.58 -4.47
N ALA A 613 -10.71 -27.09 -3.94
CA ALA A 613 -12.05 -27.68 -4.05
C ALA A 613 -13.05 -26.64 -4.59
N PRO A 614 -12.93 -26.24 -5.88
CA PRO A 614 -13.63 -25.09 -6.42
C PRO A 614 -15.09 -25.36 -6.70
N LEU A 615 -15.93 -24.36 -6.49
CA LEU A 615 -17.33 -24.32 -6.90
C LEU A 615 -17.57 -23.45 -8.14
N GLY A 616 -16.51 -22.85 -8.69
CA GLY A 616 -16.53 -21.98 -9.84
C GLY A 616 -15.17 -21.40 -10.15
N THR A 617 -15.09 -20.57 -11.16
CA THR A 617 -13.88 -19.81 -11.53
C THR A 617 -13.88 -18.48 -10.83
N SER A 618 -12.84 -18.20 -10.04
CA SER A 618 -12.53 -16.86 -9.53
C SER A 618 -11.56 -16.20 -10.49
N ILE A 619 -12.00 -15.11 -11.13
CA ILE A 619 -11.16 -14.28 -12.00
C ILE A 619 -10.62 -13.12 -11.17
N GLU A 620 -9.35 -12.86 -11.28
CA GLU A 620 -8.58 -11.94 -10.44
C GLU A 620 -8.77 -10.47 -10.80
N PHE A 621 -9.56 -10.18 -11.82
CA PHE A 621 -9.84 -8.85 -12.30
C PHE A 621 -11.31 -8.73 -12.75
N ASN A 622 -11.78 -7.49 -12.87
CA ASN A 622 -13.11 -7.17 -13.40
C ASN A 622 -13.04 -5.83 -14.14
N PRO A 623 -13.00 -5.84 -15.47
CA PRO A 623 -13.00 -4.60 -16.25
C PRO A 623 -14.28 -3.80 -15.97
N VAL A 624 -14.17 -2.49 -15.84
CA VAL A 624 -15.33 -1.62 -15.70
C VAL A 624 -16.08 -1.54 -17.04
N ALA A 625 -17.40 -1.62 -16.98
CA ALA A 625 -18.28 -1.66 -18.15
C ALA A 625 -18.39 -0.31 -18.87
N ASN A 626 -17.27 0.33 -19.21
CA ASN A 626 -17.27 1.51 -20.06
C ASN A 626 -16.53 1.19 -21.37
N PRO A 627 -17.19 1.18 -22.53
CA PRO A 627 -16.58 0.84 -23.81
C PRO A 627 -15.48 1.80 -24.23
N LEU A 628 -15.43 3.03 -23.69
CA LEU A 628 -14.36 4.01 -23.95
C LEU A 628 -13.22 3.86 -22.95
N PHE A 629 -13.48 3.30 -21.78
CA PHE A 629 -12.56 3.12 -20.67
C PHE A 629 -12.43 1.67 -20.20
N GLY A 630 -12.57 0.68 -21.04
CA GLY A 630 -12.40 -0.73 -20.68
C GLY A 630 -11.10 -1.07 -19.91
N GLU A 631 -10.39 -0.05 -19.45
CA GLU A 631 -9.10 -0.06 -18.78
C GLU A 631 -9.16 0.45 -17.33
N ASN A 632 -10.35 0.82 -16.82
CA ASN A 632 -10.47 1.19 -15.39
C ASN A 632 -10.36 -0.06 -14.54
N VAL A 633 -9.46 0.05 -13.54
CA VAL A 633 -9.18 -1.02 -12.60
C VAL A 633 -10.31 -1.15 -11.59
N SER A 634 -10.86 -2.35 -11.46
CA SER A 634 -11.62 -2.73 -10.28
C SER A 634 -10.71 -3.49 -9.32
N LEU A 635 -10.67 -3.11 -8.06
CA LEU A 635 -9.98 -3.89 -7.02
C LEU A 635 -10.75 -5.16 -6.61
N THR A 636 -11.92 -5.37 -7.21
CA THR A 636 -12.78 -6.53 -7.01
C THR A 636 -12.63 -7.47 -8.20
N GLY A 637 -12.42 -8.75 -7.95
CA GLY A 637 -12.42 -9.79 -8.96
C GLY A 637 -13.82 -10.18 -9.42
N SER A 638 -13.91 -11.26 -10.15
CA SER A 638 -15.16 -11.82 -10.67
C SER A 638 -15.29 -13.27 -10.23
N TYR A 639 -16.52 -13.75 -10.12
CA TYR A 639 -16.77 -15.16 -9.82
C TYR A 639 -17.85 -15.74 -10.73
N ILE A 640 -17.54 -16.85 -11.40
CA ILE A 640 -18.44 -17.54 -12.33
C ILE A 640 -18.64 -18.98 -11.85
N PRO A 641 -19.80 -19.32 -11.23
CA PRO A 641 -20.07 -20.65 -10.70
C PRO A 641 -19.95 -21.74 -11.76
N PHE A 642 -19.57 -22.93 -11.38
CA PHE A 642 -19.71 -24.12 -12.19
C PHE A 642 -21.18 -24.56 -12.23
N HIS A 643 -21.57 -25.22 -13.34
CA HIS A 643 -22.88 -25.86 -13.41
C HIS A 643 -22.96 -27.02 -12.41
N LYS A 644 -24.12 -27.22 -11.79
CA LYS A 644 -24.31 -28.30 -10.83
C LYS A 644 -24.19 -29.66 -11.48
N THR A 645 -24.85 -29.83 -12.63
CA THR A 645 -24.93 -31.11 -13.35
C THR A 645 -24.21 -31.08 -14.69
N GLU A 646 -23.76 -32.22 -15.14
CA GLU A 646 -23.10 -32.38 -16.43
C GLU A 646 -24.08 -32.03 -17.59
N ALA A 647 -25.34 -32.42 -17.46
CA ALA A 647 -26.38 -32.09 -18.44
C ALA A 647 -26.56 -30.57 -18.60
N ALA A 648 -26.57 -29.81 -17.48
CA ALA A 648 -26.72 -28.36 -17.54
C ALA A 648 -25.44 -27.70 -18.15
N ARG A 649 -24.27 -28.22 -17.85
CA ARG A 649 -23.00 -27.79 -18.43
C ARG A 649 -23.00 -27.93 -19.95
N LEU A 650 -23.33 -29.11 -20.42
CA LEU A 650 -23.40 -29.44 -21.88
C LEU A 650 -24.43 -28.58 -22.60
N ALA A 651 -25.61 -28.40 -22.01
CA ALA A 651 -26.66 -27.56 -22.57
C ALA A 651 -26.25 -26.08 -22.71
N ALA A 652 -25.42 -25.57 -21.76
CA ALA A 652 -24.87 -24.23 -21.80
C ALA A 652 -23.69 -24.11 -22.79
N GLY A 653 -23.03 -25.21 -23.15
CA GLY A 653 -21.80 -25.21 -23.92
C GLY A 653 -20.60 -24.65 -23.10
N ASP A 654 -20.62 -24.80 -21.79
CA ASP A 654 -19.54 -24.45 -20.91
C ASP A 654 -18.42 -25.53 -20.98
N THR A 655 -17.18 -25.14 -21.18
CA THR A 655 -16.06 -26.10 -21.30
C THR A 655 -15.48 -26.48 -19.95
N ARG A 656 -15.85 -25.77 -18.86
CA ARG A 656 -15.38 -26.06 -17.52
C ARG A 656 -16.07 -27.31 -16.96
N PRO A 657 -15.54 -27.98 -15.92
CA PRO A 657 -16.20 -29.11 -15.28
C PRO A 657 -17.52 -28.70 -14.58
N SER A 658 -18.45 -29.65 -14.44
CA SER A 658 -19.60 -29.51 -13.55
C SER A 658 -19.23 -29.92 -12.12
N LEU A 659 -20.02 -29.48 -11.10
CA LEU A 659 -19.84 -29.94 -9.71
C LEU A 659 -20.06 -31.44 -9.60
N GLU A 660 -21.03 -31.99 -10.35
CA GLU A 660 -21.27 -33.42 -10.45
C GLU A 660 -20.04 -34.20 -10.96
N SER A 661 -19.36 -33.70 -12.01
CA SER A 661 -18.15 -34.35 -12.54
C SER A 661 -16.96 -34.25 -11.60
N LEU A 662 -16.85 -33.16 -10.79
CA LEU A 662 -15.76 -32.97 -9.84
C LEU A 662 -15.93 -33.80 -8.56
N TYR A 663 -17.15 -33.86 -8.02
CA TYR A 663 -17.38 -34.37 -6.68
C TYR A 663 -18.36 -35.54 -6.60
N GLY A 664 -19.18 -35.76 -7.62
CA GLY A 664 -20.24 -36.78 -7.64
C GLY A 664 -21.40 -36.45 -6.70
N THR A 665 -21.11 -36.24 -5.41
CA THR A 665 -22.10 -36.03 -4.34
C THR A 665 -21.66 -34.94 -3.38
N GLN A 666 -22.56 -34.48 -2.50
CA GLN A 666 -22.25 -33.58 -1.40
C GLN A 666 -21.14 -34.15 -0.50
N ALA A 667 -21.18 -35.46 -0.22
CA ALA A 667 -20.14 -36.12 0.59
C ALA A 667 -18.75 -36.06 -0.10
N GLY A 668 -18.72 -36.20 -1.43
CA GLY A 668 -17.48 -36.04 -2.21
C GLY A 668 -16.92 -34.63 -2.14
N TYR A 669 -17.79 -33.61 -2.23
CA TYR A 669 -17.38 -32.22 -2.02
C TYR A 669 -16.80 -31.97 -0.62
N VAL A 670 -17.48 -32.42 0.43
CA VAL A 670 -16.99 -32.28 1.82
C VAL A 670 -15.65 -33.00 2.02
N ALA A 671 -15.47 -34.17 1.41
CA ALA A 671 -14.19 -34.89 1.46
C ALA A 671 -13.07 -34.13 0.78
N ALA A 672 -13.33 -33.52 -0.39
CA ALA A 672 -12.37 -32.68 -1.10
C ALA A 672 -11.98 -31.44 -0.28
N VAL A 673 -12.96 -30.73 0.31
CA VAL A 673 -12.72 -29.60 1.21
C VAL A 673 -11.88 -30.01 2.42
N THR A 674 -12.23 -31.13 3.06
CA THR A 674 -11.51 -31.65 4.24
C THR A 674 -10.05 -31.97 3.88
N THR A 675 -9.82 -32.63 2.75
CA THR A 675 -8.48 -32.95 2.27
C THR A 675 -7.67 -31.68 2.01
N ALA A 676 -8.25 -30.72 1.29
CA ALA A 676 -7.60 -29.44 0.99
C ALA A 676 -7.27 -28.65 2.24
N ALA A 677 -8.19 -28.54 3.20
CA ALA A 677 -7.97 -27.82 4.44
C ALA A 677 -6.85 -28.45 5.28
N ASN A 678 -6.85 -29.77 5.45
CA ASN A 678 -5.81 -30.46 6.21
C ASN A 678 -4.41 -30.35 5.55
N GLN A 679 -4.35 -30.39 4.23
CA GLN A 679 -3.09 -30.15 3.51
C GLN A 679 -2.55 -28.72 3.75
N LEU A 680 -3.41 -27.69 3.69
CA LEU A 680 -3.01 -26.31 3.94
C LEU A 680 -2.56 -26.07 5.40
N VAL A 681 -3.14 -26.79 6.36
CA VAL A 681 -2.67 -26.80 7.77
C VAL A 681 -1.27 -27.42 7.85
N ALA A 682 -1.06 -28.56 7.20
CA ALA A 682 0.26 -29.22 7.16
C ALA A 682 1.32 -28.35 6.45
N GLU A 683 0.92 -27.61 5.43
CA GLU A 683 1.76 -26.60 4.74
C GLU A 683 2.00 -25.33 5.57
N ARG A 684 1.35 -25.17 6.72
CA ARG A 684 1.42 -24.00 7.62
C ARG A 684 0.93 -22.69 6.99
N VAL A 685 0.00 -22.76 6.04
CA VAL A 685 -0.62 -21.61 5.36
C VAL A 685 -2.11 -21.48 5.70
N LEU A 686 -2.62 -22.30 6.61
CA LEU A 686 -3.95 -22.24 7.21
C LEU A 686 -3.85 -22.67 8.68
N LEU A 687 -4.54 -21.99 9.59
CA LEU A 687 -4.63 -22.41 10.99
C LEU A 687 -5.68 -23.51 11.16
N GLN A 688 -5.50 -24.41 12.15
CA GLN A 688 -6.44 -25.51 12.41
C GLN A 688 -7.86 -24.99 12.67
N ARG A 689 -8.01 -23.92 13.47
CA ARG A 689 -9.33 -23.31 13.74
C ARG A 689 -10.07 -22.84 12.49
N ASP A 690 -9.31 -22.32 11.50
CA ASP A 690 -9.88 -21.86 10.22
C ASP A 690 -10.23 -23.05 9.33
N ALA A 691 -9.42 -24.11 9.33
CA ALA A 691 -9.71 -25.37 8.66
C ALA A 691 -11.01 -25.99 9.19
N ASP A 692 -11.16 -26.09 10.52
CA ASP A 692 -12.35 -26.65 11.17
C ASP A 692 -13.62 -25.85 10.81
N ARG A 693 -13.52 -24.51 10.80
CA ARG A 693 -14.60 -23.61 10.38
C ARG A 693 -14.99 -23.81 8.92
N ILE A 694 -14.01 -23.93 8.02
CA ILE A 694 -14.24 -24.14 6.58
C ILE A 694 -14.90 -25.50 6.33
N ILE A 695 -14.42 -26.55 6.99
CA ILE A 695 -14.98 -27.91 6.88
C ILE A 695 -16.43 -27.92 7.39
N ALA A 696 -16.68 -27.31 8.56
CA ALA A 696 -18.03 -27.21 9.13
C ALA A 696 -18.99 -26.45 8.20
N ALA A 697 -18.51 -25.37 7.56
CA ALA A 697 -19.30 -24.62 6.56
C ALA A 697 -19.63 -25.47 5.33
N ALA A 698 -18.70 -26.29 4.83
CA ALA A 698 -18.95 -27.20 3.69
C ALA A 698 -19.98 -28.29 4.03
N VAL A 699 -19.97 -28.80 5.26
CA VAL A 699 -20.97 -29.76 5.75
C VAL A 699 -22.37 -29.10 5.84
N ALA A 700 -22.43 -27.86 6.31
CA ALA A 700 -23.69 -27.15 6.54
C ALA A 700 -24.32 -26.58 5.26
N THR A 701 -23.55 -26.45 4.16
CA THR A 701 -24.00 -25.80 2.92
C THR A 701 -24.07 -26.83 1.77
N PRO A 702 -25.23 -27.38 1.43
CA PRO A 702 -25.36 -28.32 0.33
C PRO A 702 -25.15 -27.62 -1.03
N VAL A 703 -24.19 -28.12 -1.80
CA VAL A 703 -23.87 -27.63 -3.16
C VAL A 703 -24.33 -28.63 -4.23
N LEU A 704 -24.45 -29.90 -3.86
CA LEU A 704 -24.94 -31.02 -4.66
C LEU A 704 -26.07 -31.74 -3.94
N PRO A 705 -26.92 -32.49 -4.68
CA PRO A 705 -27.93 -33.35 -4.08
C PRO A 705 -27.37 -34.35 -3.06
#